data_4d2b60aee2be86b266993309ec1218e0
#
_entry.id   4d2b60aee2be86b266993309ec1218e0
#
_cell.length_a   1.000
_cell.length_b   1.000
_cell.length_c   1.000
_cell.angle_alpha   90.00
_cell.angle_beta   90.00
_cell.angle_gamma   90.00
#
_symmetry.space_group_name_H-M   'P 1'
#
loop_
_entity.id
_entity.type
_entity.pdbx_description
1 polymer ?
#
loop_
_entity_poly.entity_id
_entity_poly.type
_entity_poly.pdbx_seq_one_letter_code
_entity_poly.pdbx_strand_id
1 'polypeptide(L)'
;MKRKNCMKRKYMFMALLCYALTTAAQDASHNYVRTRSMLDEMGGKYLDKVEYFDGLGRPFQTVLKKVTASNSNLVTLQEYDVAGRAVNSWLPIVSSAEYVAPAAFKSSAPSNYGNDSRPYGQPVYEASPLNRTVKEYGPGAAWHGGHSVNTDYLGNSTANAQLNCINYGVSSAGALTSNGSYASGQLSVVKTTDEDLNVSYTFTDKMGHVVLSRQMKGSETHDTYYVYDDKSNLCFVLQPMYQSLANLDLYAFQYKYDGRNRCIWKKLPGAGYMEMVYDNADRLVFSQDGNQRALTSGNWTYYKYDGLNRLTEQGTCTNKVTTSGTNVLVQHFYDSYAFRSQAGFNNSNFPDDASGNGKGALTASVATVLGSSNKIYTAYYYDIKGRVVKTVQSNPLGGYDVAATVYTFTNKPATVTHTHTASGKTTRTEVYTYSYDHADRLLKVEHTLGGTKITLADYAYDNLGRLQSKSLHGSATNKLTYAYNVRGWLTGISGSKFTQNLYYNTGTGTAKYNGSISSMTWKAGNESTIRGYKFTYDGLSRLMNATYGETAGINTNTNRFSENVTAYDKNGNIKTLQRYGQTAASSYGLIDNLTFTLGGNQLSRVDDAAAASAYNGGFEFKDGVKQANEYTYDSNGNLTKDLNKGISNISYNCLNLPSAVTFSDGSTIAYTYGADGTKLKTVHKIGSTTTTTDYCGNVIYENGVQKLLLTEEGYVTLSDGKYHYYLKDHQGNNRVVINQSGTVEEANHYYPFGGVFASSGNVQPYKYNGKELDAKKGLNWYDYGARHYDAALGRFTTVDPSAENYYSTSPFTYCLNNPLNYIDPLGTDTVDVKDVDWNKFDPKKDVVALDEVAVSVPNALTKVGTRALEPISGFWGYVGYYLLDIGSTYHSEQTRFTYKVGTDGVITGVAPMVGTPPLPGFAKTSNLNTIRGLWSLTKQGSSKVMKHPIRGLFYKSKSDGLWWVKDQTKHGGSFYKVYKETNKGLEWHKDADKYGNFIINKHKSDVGIFIPWKELSK
;
A
#
# COMPACT_ATOMS: atom_id res chain seq x y z
N MET A 1 -23.31 -30.28 -51.93
CA MET A 1 -22.39 -31.09 -51.12
C MET A 1 -21.64 -30.34 -50.01
N LYS A 2 -21.40 -29.03 -50.08
CA LYS A 2 -20.64 -28.28 -49.04
C LYS A 2 -21.40 -28.02 -47.71
N ARG A 3 -22.73 -28.04 -47.67
CA ARG A 3 -23.52 -27.83 -46.43
C ARG A 3 -23.64 -29.07 -45.51
N LYS A 4 -23.53 -30.28 -46.04
CA LYS A 4 -23.60 -31.50 -45.21
C LYS A 4 -22.31 -31.81 -44.45
N ASN A 5 -21.17 -31.33 -44.93
CA ASN A 5 -19.88 -31.53 -44.23
C ASN A 5 -19.64 -30.58 -43.09
N CYS A 6 -20.28 -29.42 -43.09
CA CYS A 6 -20.18 -28.45 -41.98
C CYS A 6 -21.00 -28.90 -40.75
N MET A 7 -22.16 -29.54 -41.00
CA MET A 7 -23.00 -30.07 -39.91
C MET A 7 -22.36 -31.31 -39.24
N LYS A 8 -21.76 -32.22 -40.02
CA LYS A 8 -21.03 -33.37 -39.45
C LYS A 8 -19.83 -32.95 -38.61
N ARG A 9 -19.10 -31.88 -38.97
CA ARG A 9 -18.02 -31.34 -38.15
C ARG A 9 -18.53 -30.70 -36.86
N LYS A 10 -19.67 -30.00 -36.87
CA LYS A 10 -20.27 -29.42 -35.64
C LYS A 10 -20.77 -30.51 -34.69
N TYR A 11 -21.36 -31.58 -35.18
CA TYR A 11 -21.81 -32.70 -34.32
C TYR A 11 -20.63 -33.54 -33.81
N MET A 12 -19.54 -33.67 -34.57
CA MET A 12 -18.29 -34.32 -34.13
C MET A 12 -17.55 -33.48 -33.10
N PHE A 13 -17.57 -32.12 -33.20
CA PHE A 13 -17.04 -31.21 -32.18
C PHE A 13 -17.89 -31.21 -30.91
N MET A 14 -19.22 -31.25 -31.01
CA MET A 14 -20.11 -31.38 -29.88
C MET A 14 -20.01 -32.77 -29.21
N ALA A 15 -19.85 -33.84 -29.96
CA ALA A 15 -19.64 -35.18 -29.41
C ALA A 15 -18.24 -35.32 -28.75
N LEU A 16 -17.19 -34.69 -29.30
CA LEU A 16 -15.86 -34.63 -28.68
C LEU A 16 -15.88 -33.72 -27.41
N LEU A 17 -16.67 -32.66 -27.42
CA LEU A 17 -16.84 -31.81 -26.19
C LEU A 17 -17.63 -32.56 -25.10
N CYS A 18 -18.59 -33.41 -25.46
CA CYS A 18 -19.29 -34.28 -24.50
C CYS A 18 -18.43 -35.46 -24.01
N TYR A 19 -17.50 -35.97 -24.85
CA TYR A 19 -16.62 -37.08 -24.45
C TYR A 19 -15.42 -36.60 -23.58
N ALA A 20 -15.02 -35.32 -23.66
CA ALA A 20 -13.98 -34.75 -22.81
C ALA A 20 -14.44 -34.38 -21.37
N LEU A 21 -15.73 -34.61 -21.07
CA LEU A 21 -16.33 -34.36 -19.77
C LEU A 21 -16.42 -35.56 -18.83
N THR A 22 -15.93 -36.73 -19.24
CA THR A 22 -16.00 -37.94 -18.43
C THR A 22 -14.61 -38.50 -18.12
N THR A 23 -13.86 -37.81 -17.29
CA THR A 23 -12.79 -38.46 -16.49
C THR A 23 -12.27 -37.52 -15.44
N ALA A 24 -12.82 -37.57 -14.28
CA ALA A 24 -12.25 -37.60 -12.97
C ALA A 24 -13.41 -37.66 -12.00
N ALA A 25 -13.61 -38.81 -11.37
CA ALA A 25 -14.63 -39.02 -10.35
C ALA A 25 -14.32 -38.07 -9.19
N GLN A 26 -14.94 -36.91 -9.18
CA GLN A 26 -15.16 -36.13 -7.97
C GLN A 26 -16.13 -36.90 -7.12
N ASP A 27 -16.00 -36.78 -5.77
CA ASP A 27 -16.93 -37.49 -4.88
C ASP A 27 -18.37 -37.10 -5.21
N ALA A 28 -19.07 -38.04 -5.88
CA ALA A 28 -20.46 -37.86 -6.31
C ALA A 28 -21.46 -37.83 -5.14
N SER A 29 -20.99 -38.06 -3.91
CA SER A 29 -21.83 -38.05 -2.70
C SER A 29 -22.05 -36.62 -2.13
N HIS A 30 -21.32 -35.61 -2.62
CA HIS A 30 -21.40 -34.24 -2.14
C HIS A 30 -21.71 -33.25 -3.26
N ASN A 31 -22.53 -32.26 -2.96
CA ASN A 31 -22.75 -31.14 -3.87
C ASN A 31 -21.46 -30.31 -3.98
N TYR A 32 -21.06 -29.98 -5.20
CA TYR A 32 -19.87 -29.17 -5.42
C TYR A 32 -20.02 -28.21 -6.61
N VAL A 33 -19.21 -27.14 -6.59
CA VAL A 33 -18.98 -26.25 -7.73
C VAL A 33 -17.51 -26.36 -8.12
N ARG A 34 -17.23 -26.62 -9.38
CA ARG A 34 -15.88 -26.62 -9.93
C ARG A 34 -15.68 -25.38 -10.79
N THR A 35 -14.68 -24.59 -10.45
CA THR A 35 -14.25 -23.43 -11.23
C THR A 35 -12.91 -23.76 -11.88
N ARG A 36 -12.81 -23.57 -13.18
CA ARG A 36 -11.58 -23.77 -13.94
C ARG A 36 -11.07 -22.44 -14.46
N SER A 37 -9.85 -22.07 -14.07
CA SER A 37 -9.13 -20.89 -14.55
C SER A 37 -8.07 -21.33 -15.55
N MET A 38 -8.18 -20.85 -16.78
CA MET A 38 -7.22 -21.18 -17.84
C MET A 38 -5.92 -20.40 -17.63
N LEU A 39 -4.79 -21.05 -17.88
CA LEU A 39 -3.45 -20.48 -17.80
C LEU A 39 -2.80 -20.34 -19.20
N ASP A 40 -3.44 -20.89 -20.24
CA ASP A 40 -3.03 -20.73 -21.63
C ASP A 40 -4.24 -20.61 -22.57
N GLU A 41 -4.00 -20.09 -23.75
CA GLU A 41 -5.03 -19.83 -24.78
C GLU A 41 -5.62 -21.14 -25.37
N MET A 42 -4.83 -22.21 -25.39
CA MET A 42 -5.25 -23.51 -25.94
C MET A 42 -6.03 -24.36 -24.91
N GLY A 43 -6.12 -23.92 -23.65
CA GLY A 43 -6.80 -24.63 -22.58
C GLY A 43 -6.08 -25.88 -22.07
N GLY A 44 -4.79 -26.03 -22.44
CA GLY A 44 -3.95 -27.16 -22.02
C GLY A 44 -3.46 -27.01 -20.57
N LYS A 45 -3.31 -25.77 -20.10
CA LYS A 45 -2.92 -25.42 -18.72
C LYS A 45 -4.07 -24.73 -18.01
N TYR A 46 -4.38 -25.19 -16.82
CA TYR A 46 -5.48 -24.62 -16.02
C TYR A 46 -5.29 -24.91 -14.53
N LEU A 47 -5.96 -24.11 -13.69
CA LEU A 47 -6.13 -24.34 -12.27
C LEU A 47 -7.60 -24.66 -11.99
N ASP A 48 -7.85 -25.71 -11.26
CA ASP A 48 -9.19 -26.10 -10.82
C ASP A 48 -9.36 -25.81 -9.32
N LYS A 49 -10.42 -25.10 -8.99
CA LYS A 49 -10.97 -24.93 -7.66
C LYS A 49 -12.26 -25.71 -7.54
N VAL A 50 -12.36 -26.58 -6.52
CA VAL A 50 -13.58 -27.32 -6.21
C VAL A 50 -14.06 -26.88 -4.84
N GLU A 51 -15.30 -26.42 -4.74
CA GLU A 51 -15.96 -26.05 -3.50
C GLU A 51 -17.07 -27.05 -3.21
N TYR A 52 -16.96 -27.76 -2.09
CA TYR A 52 -17.98 -28.70 -1.63
C TYR A 52 -18.94 -28.00 -0.68
N PHE A 53 -20.22 -28.35 -0.79
CA PHE A 53 -21.30 -27.74 -0.02
C PHE A 53 -22.02 -28.81 0.83
N ASP A 54 -22.39 -28.41 2.04
CA ASP A 54 -23.18 -29.24 2.92
C ASP A 54 -24.67 -29.31 2.48
N GLY A 55 -25.50 -30.05 3.20
CA GLY A 55 -26.89 -30.19 2.93
C GLY A 55 -27.73 -28.90 3.01
N LEU A 56 -27.19 -27.83 3.57
CA LEU A 56 -27.79 -26.50 3.63
C LEU A 56 -27.22 -25.53 2.59
N GLY A 57 -26.34 -26.00 1.70
CA GLY A 57 -25.72 -25.20 0.65
C GLY A 57 -24.60 -24.26 1.16
N ARG A 58 -23.99 -24.55 2.32
CA ARG A 58 -22.86 -23.78 2.84
C ARG A 58 -21.54 -24.42 2.37
N PRO A 59 -20.56 -23.63 1.91
CA PRO A 59 -19.26 -24.19 1.52
C PRO A 59 -18.49 -24.65 2.76
N PHE A 60 -18.15 -25.92 2.82
CA PHE A 60 -17.42 -26.47 3.97
C PHE A 60 -16.01 -26.97 3.63
N GLN A 61 -15.74 -27.30 2.37
CA GLN A 61 -14.42 -27.70 1.94
C GLN A 61 -14.07 -27.07 0.59
N THR A 62 -12.87 -26.52 0.49
CA THR A 62 -12.33 -26.02 -0.79
C THR A 62 -11.07 -26.80 -1.14
N VAL A 63 -10.99 -27.25 -2.39
CA VAL A 63 -9.84 -27.95 -2.95
C VAL A 63 -9.28 -27.18 -4.13
N LEU A 64 -8.05 -26.71 -4.00
CA LEU A 64 -7.25 -26.18 -5.10
C LEU A 64 -6.42 -27.32 -5.67
N LYS A 65 -6.76 -27.74 -6.91
CA LYS A 65 -6.18 -28.96 -7.49
C LYS A 65 -4.79 -28.72 -8.03
N LYS A 66 -3.84 -29.57 -7.61
CA LYS A 66 -2.47 -29.63 -8.14
C LYS A 66 -1.70 -28.29 -8.05
N VAL A 67 -1.98 -27.48 -7.03
CA VAL A 67 -1.33 -26.15 -6.89
C VAL A 67 -0.06 -26.18 -6.05
N THR A 68 0.24 -27.28 -5.35
CA THR A 68 1.43 -27.36 -4.50
C THR A 68 2.71 -27.55 -5.34
N ALA A 69 3.87 -27.28 -4.75
CA ALA A 69 5.14 -27.53 -5.37
C ALA A 69 5.35 -29.01 -5.77
N SER A 70 4.74 -29.93 -5.01
CA SER A 70 4.73 -31.38 -5.28
C SER A 70 3.61 -31.81 -6.24
N ASN A 71 2.90 -30.88 -6.88
CA ASN A 71 1.76 -31.14 -7.76
C ASN A 71 0.57 -31.85 -7.07
N SER A 72 0.44 -31.67 -5.75
CA SER A 72 -0.68 -32.15 -4.92
C SER A 72 -1.75 -31.08 -4.76
N ASN A 73 -2.91 -31.45 -4.23
CA ASN A 73 -3.99 -30.52 -3.92
C ASN A 73 -3.75 -29.78 -2.62
N LEU A 74 -4.27 -28.56 -2.51
CA LEU A 74 -4.34 -27.79 -1.27
C LEU A 74 -5.81 -27.76 -0.84
N VAL A 75 -6.11 -28.26 0.35
CA VAL A 75 -7.48 -28.44 0.84
C VAL A 75 -7.69 -27.63 2.10
N THR A 76 -8.78 -26.87 2.20
CA THR A 76 -9.24 -26.14 3.40
C THR A 76 -10.54 -26.71 3.91
N LEU A 77 -10.80 -26.59 5.22
CA LEU A 77 -12.03 -27.03 5.86
C LEU A 77 -12.62 -25.91 6.72
N GLN A 78 -13.93 -25.66 6.56
CA GLN A 78 -14.72 -24.76 7.37
C GLN A 78 -15.77 -25.57 8.14
N GLU A 79 -15.81 -25.46 9.45
CA GLU A 79 -16.84 -26.04 10.27
C GLU A 79 -17.92 -25.03 10.65
N TYR A 80 -19.13 -25.51 10.90
CA TYR A 80 -20.29 -24.70 11.30
C TYR A 80 -20.89 -25.27 12.59
N ASP A 81 -21.40 -24.39 13.45
CA ASP A 81 -22.16 -24.78 14.64
C ASP A 81 -23.63 -25.12 14.29
N VAL A 82 -24.38 -25.51 15.29
CA VAL A 82 -25.80 -25.87 15.16
C VAL A 82 -26.69 -24.70 14.74
N ALA A 83 -26.25 -23.45 14.97
CA ALA A 83 -26.93 -22.24 14.52
C ALA A 83 -26.51 -21.82 13.09
N GLY A 84 -25.63 -22.58 12.44
CA GLY A 84 -25.14 -22.30 11.09
C GLY A 84 -24.06 -21.27 11.01
N ARG A 85 -23.44 -20.86 12.11
CA ARG A 85 -22.33 -19.90 12.14
C ARG A 85 -21.00 -20.62 11.92
N ALA A 86 -20.08 -19.97 11.18
CA ALA A 86 -18.72 -20.47 11.01
C ALA A 86 -17.99 -20.55 12.35
N VAL A 87 -17.40 -21.71 12.67
CA VAL A 87 -16.65 -21.89 13.92
C VAL A 87 -15.17 -22.17 13.65
N ASN A 88 -14.74 -23.38 13.38
CA ASN A 88 -13.34 -23.66 13.13
C ASN A 88 -12.99 -23.45 11.65
N SER A 89 -12.13 -22.47 11.37
CA SER A 89 -11.57 -22.22 10.05
C SER A 89 -10.19 -22.84 9.97
N TRP A 90 -10.09 -24.03 9.37
CA TRP A 90 -8.86 -24.80 9.32
C TRP A 90 -7.90 -24.28 8.25
N LEU A 91 -6.63 -24.18 8.59
CA LEU A 91 -5.56 -23.88 7.66
C LEU A 91 -5.45 -24.97 6.57
N PRO A 92 -4.91 -24.65 5.38
CA PRO A 92 -4.81 -25.59 4.27
C PRO A 92 -3.95 -26.82 4.60
N ILE A 93 -4.37 -28.01 4.15
CA ILE A 93 -3.54 -29.22 4.16
C ILE A 93 -3.15 -29.64 2.75
N VAL A 94 -2.06 -30.37 2.62
CA VAL A 94 -1.62 -31.01 1.38
C VAL A 94 -2.27 -32.39 1.27
N SER A 95 -2.94 -32.69 0.14
CA SER A 95 -3.59 -33.99 -0.10
C SER A 95 -3.54 -34.37 -1.58
N SER A 96 -3.48 -35.66 -1.86
CA SER A 96 -3.67 -36.17 -3.22
C SER A 96 -5.17 -36.41 -3.55
N ALA A 97 -6.02 -36.46 -2.55
CA ALA A 97 -7.46 -36.72 -2.68
C ALA A 97 -8.21 -35.50 -3.22
N GLU A 98 -9.27 -35.74 -3.98
CA GLU A 98 -10.17 -34.70 -4.48
C GLU A 98 -11.21 -34.27 -3.45
N TYR A 99 -11.49 -35.09 -2.48
CA TYR A 99 -12.29 -34.83 -1.30
C TYR A 99 -11.60 -35.49 -0.08
N VAL A 100 -11.54 -34.76 1.01
CA VAL A 100 -10.98 -35.28 2.26
C VAL A 100 -12.08 -35.29 3.34
N ALA A 101 -12.43 -36.46 3.84
CA ALA A 101 -13.41 -36.53 4.91
C ALA A 101 -13.00 -35.68 6.12
N PRO A 102 -13.91 -34.89 6.72
CA PRO A 102 -13.54 -33.94 7.79
C PRO A 102 -12.73 -34.54 8.93
N ALA A 103 -13.01 -35.79 9.34
CA ALA A 103 -12.25 -36.49 10.38
C ALA A 103 -10.79 -36.75 9.95
N ALA A 104 -10.59 -37.24 8.72
CA ALA A 104 -9.27 -37.47 8.14
C ALA A 104 -8.50 -36.14 7.93
N PHE A 105 -9.19 -35.09 7.49
CA PHE A 105 -8.63 -33.74 7.38
C PHE A 105 -8.06 -33.28 8.73
N LYS A 106 -8.89 -33.30 9.78
CA LYS A 106 -8.52 -32.85 11.12
C LYS A 106 -7.35 -33.63 11.73
N SER A 107 -7.31 -34.93 11.48
CA SER A 107 -6.20 -35.78 11.98
C SER A 107 -4.88 -35.52 11.26
N SER A 108 -4.93 -35.11 9.97
CA SER A 108 -3.73 -34.83 9.17
C SER A 108 -3.25 -33.37 9.25
N ALA A 109 -4.11 -32.44 9.67
CA ALA A 109 -3.78 -31.01 9.68
C ALA A 109 -2.54 -30.65 10.52
N PRO A 110 -2.34 -31.19 11.74
CA PRO A 110 -1.16 -30.87 12.55
C PRO A 110 0.17 -31.14 11.86
N SER A 111 0.30 -32.21 11.09
CA SER A 111 1.56 -32.59 10.43
C SER A 111 2.01 -31.57 9.37
N ASN A 112 1.11 -30.77 8.81
CA ASN A 112 1.43 -29.70 7.87
C ASN A 112 1.99 -28.44 8.58
N TYR A 113 1.88 -28.37 9.90
CA TYR A 113 2.22 -27.19 10.70
C TYR A 113 3.11 -27.50 11.91
N GLY A 114 4.12 -28.37 11.71
CA GLY A 114 5.09 -28.73 12.77
C GLY A 114 4.46 -29.46 13.94
N ASN A 115 3.38 -30.19 13.70
CA ASN A 115 2.55 -30.90 14.69
C ASN A 115 1.83 -29.98 15.69
N ASP A 116 1.57 -28.72 15.30
CA ASP A 116 0.67 -27.85 16.09
C ASP A 116 -0.72 -28.48 16.16
N SER A 117 -1.26 -28.65 17.38
CA SER A 117 -2.53 -29.33 17.60
C SER A 117 -3.76 -28.53 17.22
N ARG A 118 -3.61 -27.21 16.92
CA ARG A 118 -4.71 -26.29 16.58
C ARG A 118 -4.39 -25.41 15.37
N PRO A 119 -4.16 -25.97 14.19
CA PRO A 119 -3.91 -25.21 12.97
C PRO A 119 -5.23 -24.66 12.40
N TYR A 120 -6.00 -23.93 13.22
CA TYR A 120 -7.28 -23.31 12.84
C TYR A 120 -7.57 -22.07 13.66
N GLY A 121 -8.30 -21.12 13.06
CA GLY A 121 -8.90 -19.98 13.74
C GLY A 121 -10.27 -20.36 14.31
N GLN A 122 -10.64 -19.76 15.46
CA GLN A 122 -11.90 -20.05 16.16
C GLN A 122 -12.53 -18.79 16.72
N PRO A 123 -13.64 -18.27 16.12
CA PRO A 123 -14.47 -17.27 16.75
C PRO A 123 -15.33 -17.88 17.86
N VAL A 124 -15.60 -17.07 18.89
CA VAL A 124 -16.58 -17.36 19.94
C VAL A 124 -17.66 -16.29 19.88
N TYR A 125 -18.89 -16.70 19.77
CA TYR A 125 -20.03 -15.81 19.63
C TYR A 125 -20.72 -15.58 20.96
N GLU A 126 -21.34 -14.40 21.12
CA GLU A 126 -22.25 -14.14 22.23
C GLU A 126 -23.48 -15.06 22.17
N ALA A 127 -24.15 -15.22 23.31
CA ALA A 127 -25.35 -16.05 23.43
C ALA A 127 -26.64 -15.36 22.91
N SER A 128 -26.52 -14.19 22.26
CA SER A 128 -27.67 -13.43 21.75
C SER A 128 -27.94 -13.72 20.27
N PRO A 129 -29.15 -13.43 19.74
CA PRO A 129 -29.46 -13.54 18.31
C PRO A 129 -28.67 -12.60 17.42
N LEU A 130 -27.93 -11.64 17.95
CA LEU A 130 -27.10 -10.71 17.17
C LEU A 130 -25.86 -11.41 16.60
N ASN A 131 -25.49 -12.58 17.12
CA ASN A 131 -24.37 -13.39 16.66
C ASN A 131 -23.04 -12.61 16.55
N ARG A 132 -22.79 -11.68 17.48
CA ARG A 132 -21.55 -10.90 17.49
C ARG A 132 -20.41 -11.76 18.03
N THR A 133 -19.23 -11.65 17.42
CA THR A 133 -18.02 -12.29 17.92
C THR A 133 -17.54 -11.57 19.18
N VAL A 134 -17.37 -12.29 20.29
CA VAL A 134 -16.85 -11.76 21.56
C VAL A 134 -15.41 -12.20 21.83
N LYS A 135 -14.96 -13.29 21.21
CA LYS A 135 -13.54 -13.70 21.21
C LYS A 135 -13.17 -14.28 19.86
N GLU A 136 -11.94 -14.09 19.48
CA GLU A 136 -11.39 -14.70 18.28
C GLU A 136 -9.99 -15.26 18.60
N TYR A 137 -9.83 -16.57 18.46
CA TYR A 137 -8.54 -17.24 18.55
C TYR A 137 -7.97 -17.40 17.14
N GLY A 138 -6.78 -16.91 16.90
CA GLY A 138 -6.04 -17.21 15.69
C GLY A 138 -5.47 -18.63 15.69
N PRO A 139 -4.98 -19.11 14.52
CA PRO A 139 -4.35 -20.42 14.42
C PRO A 139 -3.15 -20.59 15.36
N GLY A 140 -2.98 -21.78 15.91
CA GLY A 140 -1.89 -22.19 16.77
C GLY A 140 -2.30 -22.51 18.20
N ALA A 141 -1.81 -23.62 18.75
CA ALA A 141 -2.12 -24.08 20.11
C ALA A 141 -1.72 -23.03 21.17
N ALA A 142 -0.61 -22.33 20.96
CA ALA A 142 -0.14 -21.29 21.87
C ALA A 142 -1.14 -20.12 22.01
N TRP A 143 -1.86 -19.76 20.95
CA TRP A 143 -2.87 -18.68 20.98
C TRP A 143 -4.16 -19.12 21.68
N HIS A 144 -4.55 -20.38 21.54
CA HIS A 144 -5.69 -20.93 22.26
C HIS A 144 -5.46 -21.05 23.77
N GLY A 145 -4.23 -20.86 24.22
CA GLY A 145 -3.83 -20.82 25.64
C GLY A 145 -4.18 -19.53 26.39
N GLY A 146 -5.06 -18.68 25.84
CA GLY A 146 -5.49 -17.43 26.47
C GLY A 146 -5.19 -16.16 25.70
N HIS A 147 -4.63 -16.27 24.50
CA HIS A 147 -4.25 -15.15 23.64
C HIS A 147 -5.27 -14.96 22.50
N SER A 148 -6.49 -14.58 22.87
CA SER A 148 -7.56 -14.23 21.93
C SER A 148 -7.65 -12.72 21.75
N VAL A 149 -8.13 -12.26 20.61
CA VAL A 149 -8.72 -10.93 20.50
C VAL A 149 -10.09 -10.97 21.17
N ASN A 150 -10.31 -10.11 22.17
CA ASN A 150 -11.58 -10.01 22.87
C ASN A 150 -12.30 -8.74 22.48
N THR A 151 -13.60 -8.83 22.26
CA THR A 151 -14.47 -7.69 21.88
C THR A 151 -15.62 -7.57 22.85
N ASP A 152 -15.69 -6.46 23.60
CA ASP A 152 -16.79 -6.12 24.48
C ASP A 152 -17.67 -5.05 23.83
N TYR A 153 -18.98 -5.24 23.79
CA TYR A 153 -19.97 -4.31 23.26
C TYR A 153 -20.67 -3.60 24.41
N LEU A 154 -20.38 -2.32 24.58
CA LEU A 154 -20.71 -1.51 25.74
C LEU A 154 -21.51 -0.26 25.34
N GLY A 155 -22.00 0.48 26.31
CA GLY A 155 -22.45 1.87 26.19
C GLY A 155 -21.48 2.82 26.87
N ASN A 156 -21.44 4.08 26.45
CA ASN A 156 -20.67 5.10 27.17
C ASN A 156 -21.26 5.35 28.58
N SER A 157 -20.42 5.78 29.53
CA SER A 157 -20.80 6.05 30.91
C SER A 157 -19.98 7.22 31.47
N THR A 158 -20.69 8.19 32.07
CA THR A 158 -20.06 9.32 32.77
C THR A 158 -19.44 8.90 34.11
N ALA A 159 -19.90 7.80 34.69
CA ALA A 159 -19.37 7.26 35.95
C ALA A 159 -18.08 6.44 35.78
N ASN A 160 -17.73 6.04 34.55
CA ASN A 160 -16.53 5.27 34.26
C ASN A 160 -15.60 6.09 33.38
N ALA A 161 -14.42 6.44 33.89
CA ALA A 161 -13.45 7.26 33.18
C ALA A 161 -13.04 6.69 31.80
N GLN A 162 -12.94 5.34 31.68
CA GLN A 162 -12.60 4.70 30.41
C GLN A 162 -13.75 4.70 29.39
N LEU A 163 -14.99 4.86 29.86
CA LEU A 163 -16.19 4.92 29.02
C LEU A 163 -16.77 6.34 28.88
N ASN A 164 -16.15 7.33 29.53
CA ASN A 164 -16.54 8.73 29.37
C ASN A 164 -16.04 9.30 28.04
N CYS A 165 -16.86 10.12 27.39
CA CYS A 165 -16.56 10.76 26.10
C CYS A 165 -17.02 12.22 26.15
N ILE A 166 -16.12 13.15 25.82
CA ILE A 166 -16.46 14.57 25.70
C ILE A 166 -17.35 14.79 24.47
N ASN A 167 -18.38 15.59 24.60
CA ASN A 167 -19.26 15.97 23.51
C ASN A 167 -18.76 17.24 22.85
N TYR A 168 -17.89 17.09 21.84
CA TYR A 168 -17.47 18.17 20.97
C TYR A 168 -18.49 18.40 19.84
N GLY A 169 -18.67 19.67 19.45
CA GLY A 169 -19.53 20.07 18.36
C GLY A 169 -18.96 21.22 17.55
N VAL A 170 -19.68 21.63 16.53
CA VAL A 170 -19.33 22.77 15.66
C VAL A 170 -20.38 23.84 15.80
N SER A 171 -19.98 25.08 16.12
CA SER A 171 -20.91 26.22 16.19
C SER A 171 -21.36 26.64 14.79
N SER A 172 -22.42 27.44 14.71
CA SER A 172 -22.87 28.04 13.44
C SER A 172 -21.80 28.89 12.72
N ALA A 173 -20.81 29.39 13.46
CA ALA A 173 -19.64 30.08 12.92
C ALA A 173 -18.50 29.14 12.48
N GLY A 174 -18.66 27.81 12.58
CA GLY A 174 -17.66 26.83 12.24
C GLY A 174 -16.56 26.65 13.27
N ALA A 175 -16.73 27.13 14.50
CA ALA A 175 -15.76 26.97 15.57
C ALA A 175 -16.04 25.70 16.40
N LEU A 176 -14.98 25.09 16.92
CA LEU A 176 -15.06 23.95 17.84
C LEU A 176 -15.76 24.41 19.14
N THR A 177 -16.71 23.61 19.61
CA THR A 177 -17.38 23.79 20.92
C THR A 177 -17.24 22.53 21.77
N SER A 178 -17.29 22.70 23.10
CA SER A 178 -17.37 21.59 24.05
C SER A 178 -18.67 21.73 24.86
N ASN A 179 -19.51 20.68 24.81
CA ASN A 179 -20.83 20.64 25.44
C ASN A 179 -20.84 19.72 26.68
N GLY A 180 -19.68 19.56 27.34
CA GLY A 180 -19.51 18.62 28.44
C GLY A 180 -19.28 17.19 27.96
N SER A 181 -19.81 16.20 28.65
CA SER A 181 -19.73 14.79 28.25
C SER A 181 -21.05 14.30 27.66
N TYR A 182 -20.97 13.31 26.76
CA TYR A 182 -22.18 12.59 26.35
C TYR A 182 -22.83 11.92 27.54
N ALA A 183 -24.13 12.04 27.68
CA ALA A 183 -24.87 11.33 28.72
C ALA A 183 -24.71 9.81 28.55
N SER A 184 -24.76 9.08 29.68
CA SER A 184 -24.58 7.62 29.66
C SER A 184 -25.61 6.93 28.75
N GLY A 185 -25.14 5.96 27.95
CA GLY A 185 -25.93 5.18 27.01
C GLY A 185 -26.26 5.89 25.69
N GLN A 186 -25.69 7.08 25.43
CA GLN A 186 -25.89 7.77 24.14
C GLN A 186 -24.99 7.29 23.02
N LEU A 187 -23.84 6.71 23.36
CA LEU A 187 -22.89 6.18 22.38
C LEU A 187 -22.80 4.66 22.51
N SER A 188 -22.68 3.98 21.38
CA SER A 188 -22.21 2.60 21.32
C SER A 188 -20.69 2.59 21.49
N VAL A 189 -20.20 1.69 22.35
CA VAL A 189 -18.75 1.56 22.59
C VAL A 189 -18.32 0.12 22.29
N VAL A 190 -17.34 -0.03 21.42
CA VAL A 190 -16.68 -1.30 21.18
C VAL A 190 -15.31 -1.23 21.83
N LYS A 191 -15.07 -2.12 22.82
CA LYS A 191 -13.76 -2.30 23.42
C LYS A 191 -13.10 -3.52 22.80
N THR A 192 -11.90 -3.36 22.30
CA THR A 192 -11.07 -4.46 21.77
C THR A 192 -9.85 -4.64 22.65
N THR A 193 -9.56 -5.88 23.00
CA THR A 193 -8.32 -6.27 23.69
C THR A 193 -7.61 -7.26 22.79
N ASP A 194 -6.38 -6.95 22.36
CA ASP A 194 -5.60 -7.82 21.47
C ASP A 194 -4.98 -9.00 22.21
N GLU A 195 -4.24 -9.86 21.50
CA GLU A 195 -3.61 -11.08 22.02
C GLU A 195 -2.51 -10.78 23.07
N ASP A 196 -1.98 -9.56 23.13
CA ASP A 196 -0.99 -9.08 24.09
C ASP A 196 -1.61 -8.17 25.18
N LEU A 197 -2.93 -8.16 25.28
CA LEU A 197 -3.72 -7.38 26.25
C LEU A 197 -3.68 -5.87 26.03
N ASN A 198 -3.30 -5.37 24.85
CA ASN A 198 -3.46 -3.96 24.51
C ASN A 198 -4.93 -3.63 24.30
N VAL A 199 -5.38 -2.52 24.86
CA VAL A 199 -6.80 -2.15 24.88
C VAL A 199 -7.08 -0.91 24.05
N SER A 200 -8.13 -0.97 23.24
CA SER A 200 -8.68 0.17 22.51
C SER A 200 -10.20 0.24 22.64
N TYR A 201 -10.74 1.46 22.48
CA TYR A 201 -12.17 1.72 22.48
C TYR A 201 -12.56 2.55 21.27
N THR A 202 -13.67 2.21 20.65
CA THR A 202 -14.29 3.02 19.59
C THR A 202 -15.69 3.43 20.03
N PHE A 203 -15.92 4.73 20.10
CA PHE A 203 -17.21 5.33 20.49
C PHE A 203 -17.94 5.81 19.24
N THR A 204 -19.17 5.37 19.08
CA THR A 204 -19.99 5.63 17.90
C THR A 204 -21.32 6.25 18.30
N ASP A 205 -21.71 7.34 17.65
CA ASP A 205 -23.00 7.99 17.86
C ASP A 205 -24.16 7.21 17.21
N LYS A 206 -25.41 7.72 17.39
CA LYS A 206 -26.61 7.11 16.81
C LYS A 206 -26.71 7.23 15.29
N MET A 207 -25.94 8.14 14.68
CA MET A 207 -25.86 8.30 13.22
C MET A 207 -24.82 7.38 12.60
N GLY A 208 -24.03 6.71 13.43
CA GLY A 208 -22.98 5.80 13.00
C GLY A 208 -21.60 6.48 12.86
N HIS A 209 -21.43 7.71 13.32
CA HIS A 209 -20.14 8.37 13.29
C HIS A 209 -19.26 7.90 14.46
N VAL A 210 -17.97 7.63 14.22
CA VAL A 210 -16.99 7.56 15.30
C VAL A 210 -16.76 8.97 15.82
N VAL A 211 -17.02 9.16 17.09
CA VAL A 211 -16.77 10.44 17.77
C VAL A 211 -15.48 10.41 18.61
N LEU A 212 -15.03 9.20 18.98
CA LEU A 212 -13.79 9.00 19.73
C LEU A 212 -13.18 7.64 19.42
N SER A 213 -11.88 7.64 19.09
CA SER A 213 -11.02 6.47 19.14
C SER A 213 -10.05 6.65 20.31
N ARG A 214 -10.08 5.73 21.27
CA ARG A 214 -9.25 5.74 22.49
C ARG A 214 -8.31 4.55 22.47
N GLN A 215 -7.00 4.77 22.58
CA GLN A 215 -6.01 3.73 22.82
C GLN A 215 -5.48 3.85 24.25
N MET A 216 -5.15 2.72 24.87
CA MET A 216 -4.71 2.68 26.26
C MET A 216 -3.23 2.34 26.38
N LYS A 217 -2.49 3.16 27.14
CA LYS A 217 -1.13 2.83 27.60
C LYS A 217 -1.19 2.67 29.14
N GLY A 218 -1.46 1.44 29.59
CA GLY A 218 -1.83 1.21 30.98
C GLY A 218 -3.12 1.94 31.33
N SER A 219 -3.07 2.88 32.28
CA SER A 219 -4.21 3.74 32.64
C SER A 219 -4.29 5.05 31.84
N GLU A 220 -3.24 5.39 31.06
CA GLU A 220 -3.20 6.62 30.25
C GLU A 220 -4.04 6.45 28.97
N THR A 221 -4.87 7.46 28.66
CA THR A 221 -5.68 7.52 27.46
C THR A 221 -4.99 8.33 26.36
N HIS A 222 -5.00 7.78 25.15
CA HIS A 222 -4.60 8.43 23.91
C HIS A 222 -5.84 8.60 23.04
N ASP A 223 -6.50 9.74 23.18
CA ASP A 223 -7.83 10.01 22.64
C ASP A 223 -7.76 10.80 21.33
N THR A 224 -8.29 10.27 20.26
CA THR A 224 -8.52 10.98 19.00
C THR A 224 -10.01 11.23 18.84
N TYR A 225 -10.42 12.48 18.88
CA TYR A 225 -11.82 12.89 18.71
C TYR A 225 -12.10 13.30 17.28
N TYR A 226 -13.26 12.89 16.78
CA TYR A 226 -13.79 13.24 15.47
C TYR A 226 -15.04 14.10 15.67
N VAL A 227 -15.05 15.30 15.09
CA VAL A 227 -16.11 16.29 15.32
C VAL A 227 -16.77 16.64 13.99
N TYR A 228 -18.08 16.45 13.94
CA TYR A 228 -18.87 16.61 12.74
C TYR A 228 -19.83 17.79 12.86
N ASP A 229 -20.14 18.42 11.71
CA ASP A 229 -21.23 19.40 11.62
C ASP A 229 -22.60 18.73 11.47
N ASP A 230 -23.66 19.53 11.45
CA ASP A 230 -25.05 19.06 11.29
C ASP A 230 -25.32 18.34 9.95
N LYS A 231 -24.42 18.47 8.97
CA LYS A 231 -24.48 17.79 7.66
C LYS A 231 -23.65 16.51 7.63
N SER A 232 -23.09 16.08 8.76
CA SER A 232 -22.19 14.94 8.87
C SER A 232 -20.83 15.13 8.16
N ASN A 233 -20.40 16.37 7.95
CA ASN A 233 -19.04 16.63 7.47
C ASN A 233 -18.07 16.62 8.66
N LEU A 234 -16.92 15.97 8.50
CA LEU A 234 -15.85 15.95 9.49
C LEU A 234 -15.13 17.30 9.52
N CYS A 235 -15.36 18.11 10.56
CA CYS A 235 -14.80 19.46 10.66
C CYS A 235 -13.50 19.53 11.44
N PHE A 236 -13.35 18.67 12.47
CA PHE A 236 -12.12 18.60 13.26
C PHE A 236 -11.77 17.16 13.58
N VAL A 237 -10.47 16.85 13.54
CA VAL A 237 -9.92 15.68 14.23
C VAL A 237 -8.90 16.16 15.25
N LEU A 238 -9.20 15.94 16.53
CA LEU A 238 -8.37 16.36 17.64
C LEU A 238 -7.42 15.23 18.01
N GLN A 239 -6.13 15.45 17.83
CA GLN A 239 -5.08 14.48 18.17
C GLN A 239 -4.99 14.23 19.67
N PRO A 240 -4.36 13.13 20.13
CA PRO A 240 -4.26 12.83 21.56
C PRO A 240 -3.63 13.92 22.42
N MET A 241 -2.65 14.69 21.90
CA MET A 241 -2.03 15.81 22.60
C MET A 241 -2.99 17.00 22.81
N TYR A 242 -4.03 17.14 21.96
CA TYR A 242 -5.02 18.22 22.11
C TYR A 242 -5.71 18.19 23.49
N GLN A 243 -5.97 16.99 24.02
CA GLN A 243 -6.60 16.82 25.33
C GLN A 243 -5.74 17.37 26.49
N SER A 244 -4.45 17.52 26.28
CA SER A 244 -3.51 18.03 27.27
C SER A 244 -3.20 19.52 27.10
N LEU A 245 -3.18 20.04 25.86
CA LEU A 245 -2.69 21.38 25.54
C LEU A 245 -3.69 22.28 24.82
N ALA A 246 -4.84 21.77 24.42
CA ALA A 246 -5.99 22.49 23.82
C ALA A 246 -5.63 23.53 22.75
N ASN A 247 -4.65 23.22 21.89
CA ASN A 247 -4.22 24.08 20.80
C ASN A 247 -4.59 23.45 19.45
N LEU A 248 -5.58 24.05 18.76
CA LEU A 248 -6.05 23.56 17.47
C LEU A 248 -4.99 23.64 16.37
N ASP A 249 -4.17 24.66 16.37
CA ASP A 249 -3.15 24.87 15.32
C ASP A 249 -2.04 23.83 15.35
N LEU A 250 -1.73 23.33 16.54
CA LEU A 250 -0.64 22.38 16.77
C LEU A 250 -1.10 20.92 16.77
N TYR A 251 -2.39 20.67 17.14
CA TYR A 251 -2.85 19.32 17.46
C TYR A 251 -4.20 18.94 16.82
N ALA A 252 -4.70 19.70 15.83
CA ALA A 252 -5.94 19.35 15.17
C ALA A 252 -5.82 19.40 13.65
N PHE A 253 -6.42 18.40 12.99
CA PHE A 253 -6.81 18.52 11.60
C PHE A 253 -8.12 19.30 11.54
N GLN A 254 -8.21 20.26 10.63
CA GLN A 254 -9.35 21.17 10.54
C GLN A 254 -9.83 21.26 9.10
N TYR A 255 -11.14 21.28 8.91
CA TYR A 255 -11.79 21.30 7.59
C TYR A 255 -12.95 22.29 7.55
N LYS A 256 -13.16 22.92 6.39
CA LYS A 256 -14.35 23.73 6.10
C LYS A 256 -14.93 23.33 4.76
N TYR A 257 -16.25 23.38 4.70
CA TYR A 257 -16.99 22.91 3.55
C TYR A 257 -17.91 24.02 3.00
N ASP A 258 -18.21 23.94 1.71
CA ASP A 258 -19.19 24.80 1.05
C ASP A 258 -20.64 24.23 1.16
N GLY A 259 -21.57 24.92 0.55
CA GLY A 259 -23.00 24.51 0.55
C GLY A 259 -23.28 23.18 -0.16
N ARG A 260 -22.31 22.64 -0.93
CA ARG A 260 -22.38 21.33 -1.59
C ARG A 260 -21.61 20.23 -0.86
N ASN A 261 -21.16 20.50 0.37
CA ASN A 261 -20.32 19.61 1.18
C ASN A 261 -18.95 19.28 0.54
N ARG A 262 -18.37 20.20 -0.29
CA ARG A 262 -17.02 20.07 -0.80
C ARG A 262 -16.06 20.76 0.15
N CYS A 263 -14.95 20.12 0.47
CA CYS A 263 -13.92 20.71 1.32
C CYS A 263 -13.20 21.85 0.58
N ILE A 264 -13.42 23.09 1.01
CA ILE A 264 -12.83 24.29 0.41
C ILE A 264 -11.62 24.83 1.17
N TRP A 265 -11.36 24.30 2.36
CA TRP A 265 -10.26 24.70 3.20
C TRP A 265 -9.90 23.57 4.16
N LYS A 266 -8.61 23.29 4.30
CA LYS A 266 -8.11 22.35 5.30
C LYS A 266 -6.79 22.82 5.91
N LYS A 267 -6.52 22.39 7.15
CA LYS A 267 -5.26 22.65 7.87
C LYS A 267 -4.83 21.39 8.61
N LEU A 268 -3.58 20.99 8.40
CA LEU A 268 -2.95 19.88 9.09
C LEU A 268 -2.16 20.41 10.31
N PRO A 269 -1.98 19.61 11.37
CA PRO A 269 -1.15 19.98 12.52
C PRO A 269 0.30 20.30 12.09
N GLY A 270 0.78 21.50 12.47
CA GLY A 270 2.13 21.93 12.14
C GLY A 270 2.34 22.45 10.71
N ALA A 271 1.25 22.63 9.94
CA ALA A 271 1.31 23.23 8.62
C ALA A 271 0.33 24.40 8.48
N GLY A 272 0.54 25.27 7.49
CA GLY A 272 -0.42 26.27 7.06
C GLY A 272 -1.63 25.61 6.39
N TYR A 273 -2.70 26.40 6.24
CA TYR A 273 -3.90 25.90 5.60
C TYR A 273 -3.76 25.82 4.07
N MET A 274 -4.57 24.93 3.48
CA MET A 274 -4.77 24.80 2.04
C MET A 274 -6.16 25.29 1.67
N GLU A 275 -6.28 26.11 0.63
CA GLU A 275 -7.54 26.51 0.02
C GLU A 275 -7.80 25.75 -1.27
N MET A 276 -9.07 25.48 -1.57
CA MET A 276 -9.51 24.72 -2.73
C MET A 276 -10.69 25.39 -3.41
N VAL A 277 -10.67 25.45 -4.73
CA VAL A 277 -11.74 26.04 -5.55
C VAL A 277 -12.23 25.03 -6.55
N TYR A 278 -13.55 24.92 -6.66
CA TYR A 278 -14.20 23.94 -7.52
C TYR A 278 -15.01 24.61 -8.61
N ASP A 279 -15.12 23.97 -9.76
CA ASP A 279 -16.03 24.38 -10.83
C ASP A 279 -17.47 23.89 -10.60
N ASN A 280 -18.34 24.19 -11.56
CA ASN A 280 -19.75 23.77 -11.51
C ASN A 280 -19.97 22.26 -11.66
N ALA A 281 -18.97 21.52 -12.13
CA ALA A 281 -18.97 20.07 -12.27
C ALA A 281 -18.34 19.36 -11.03
N ASP A 282 -18.14 20.11 -9.93
CA ASP A 282 -17.54 19.65 -8.67
C ASP A 282 -16.09 19.17 -8.80
N ARG A 283 -15.35 19.64 -9.83
CA ARG A 283 -13.94 19.35 -10.03
C ARG A 283 -13.07 20.42 -9.38
N LEU A 284 -11.98 20.01 -8.74
CA LEU A 284 -10.98 20.92 -8.18
C LEU A 284 -10.27 21.65 -9.34
N VAL A 285 -10.39 22.97 -9.40
CA VAL A 285 -9.75 23.77 -10.47
C VAL A 285 -8.60 24.63 -9.99
N PHE A 286 -8.56 24.97 -8.69
CA PHE A 286 -7.41 25.63 -8.08
C PHE A 286 -7.21 25.15 -6.65
N SER A 287 -5.93 25.09 -6.24
CA SER A 287 -5.54 24.94 -4.83
C SER A 287 -4.40 25.91 -4.50
N GLN A 288 -4.30 26.26 -3.20
CA GLN A 288 -3.22 27.10 -2.69
C GLN A 288 -2.79 26.59 -1.32
N ASP A 289 -1.53 26.21 -1.18
CA ASP A 289 -0.92 25.84 0.08
C ASP A 289 -0.30 27.04 0.83
N GLY A 290 0.28 26.78 2.00
CA GLY A 290 0.90 27.81 2.84
C GLY A 290 2.10 28.50 2.18
N ASN A 291 2.96 27.74 1.51
CA ASN A 291 4.15 28.27 0.83
C ASN A 291 3.76 29.10 -0.40
N GLN A 292 2.80 28.65 -1.20
CA GLN A 292 2.28 29.39 -2.36
C GLN A 292 1.67 30.73 -1.94
N ARG A 293 0.98 30.77 -0.79
CA ARG A 293 0.38 31.98 -0.24
C ARG A 293 1.43 32.96 0.25
N ALA A 294 2.53 32.46 0.82
CA ALA A 294 3.64 33.28 1.30
C ALA A 294 4.43 33.98 0.19
N LEU A 295 4.31 33.53 -1.06
CA LEU A 295 4.96 34.18 -2.20
C LEU A 295 4.29 35.53 -2.52
N THR A 296 5.10 36.55 -2.80
CA THR A 296 4.61 37.91 -3.12
C THR A 296 3.63 37.94 -4.31
N SER A 297 3.76 36.98 -5.22
CA SER A 297 2.90 36.83 -6.41
C SER A 297 1.58 36.09 -6.14
N GLY A 298 1.40 35.48 -4.95
CA GLY A 298 0.19 34.72 -4.62
C GLY A 298 -0.09 33.59 -5.61
N ASN A 299 0.85 32.66 -5.74
CA ASN A 299 0.74 31.54 -6.69
C ASN A 299 -0.36 30.56 -6.28
N TRP A 300 -1.00 29.98 -7.30
CA TRP A 300 -2.00 28.92 -7.19
C TRP A 300 -1.60 27.73 -8.05
N THR A 301 -1.92 26.53 -7.64
CA THR A 301 -1.92 25.36 -8.51
C THR A 301 -3.26 25.31 -9.22
N TYR A 302 -3.25 25.15 -10.56
CA TYR A 302 -4.46 25.00 -11.36
C TYR A 302 -4.55 23.60 -11.97
N TYR A 303 -5.78 23.18 -12.27
CA TYR A 303 -6.11 21.89 -12.87
C TYR A 303 -7.08 22.09 -14.03
N LYS A 304 -6.81 21.46 -15.19
CA LYS A 304 -7.71 21.42 -16.34
C LYS A 304 -8.14 19.98 -16.63
N TYR A 305 -9.36 19.84 -17.10
CA TYR A 305 -9.97 18.54 -17.34
C TYR A 305 -10.57 18.47 -18.74
N ASP A 306 -10.66 17.25 -19.29
CA ASP A 306 -11.42 16.99 -20.52
C ASP A 306 -12.92 16.81 -20.23
N GLY A 307 -13.70 16.54 -21.30
CA GLY A 307 -15.15 16.32 -21.20
C GLY A 307 -15.54 15.03 -20.46
N LEU A 308 -14.60 14.14 -20.17
CA LEU A 308 -14.79 12.91 -19.38
C LEU A 308 -14.30 13.05 -17.94
N ASN A 309 -13.98 14.28 -17.50
CA ASN A 309 -13.44 14.60 -16.17
C ASN A 309 -12.05 13.99 -15.87
N ARG A 310 -11.25 13.68 -16.91
CA ARG A 310 -9.87 13.26 -16.74
C ARG A 310 -8.96 14.50 -16.75
N LEU A 311 -7.97 14.53 -15.85
CA LEU A 311 -7.00 15.62 -15.76
C LEU A 311 -6.18 15.68 -17.06
N THR A 312 -6.11 16.84 -17.68
CA THR A 312 -5.32 17.06 -18.90
C THR A 312 -4.12 17.95 -18.67
N GLU A 313 -4.18 18.85 -17.68
CA GLU A 313 -3.08 19.77 -17.40
C GLU A 313 -3.11 20.20 -15.94
N GLN A 314 -1.94 20.23 -15.32
CA GLN A 314 -1.70 20.79 -14.00
C GLN A 314 -0.53 21.78 -14.11
N GLY A 315 -0.63 22.89 -13.40
CA GLY A 315 0.44 23.86 -13.39
C GLY A 315 0.28 24.90 -12.30
N THR A 316 1.15 25.91 -12.29
CA THR A 316 1.04 27.06 -11.40
C THR A 316 0.62 28.29 -12.16
N CYS A 317 -0.16 29.16 -11.52
CA CYS A 317 -0.63 30.43 -12.07
C CYS A 317 -0.69 31.51 -10.99
N THR A 318 -0.74 32.76 -11.42
CA THR A 318 -0.94 33.91 -10.53
C THR A 318 -2.41 34.32 -10.53
N ASN A 319 -2.96 34.63 -9.35
CA ASN A 319 -4.31 35.18 -9.20
C ASN A 319 -5.43 34.36 -9.88
N LYS A 320 -5.31 33.03 -9.97
CA LYS A 320 -6.27 32.13 -10.63
C LYS A 320 -6.47 32.42 -12.13
N VAL A 321 -5.50 33.02 -12.78
CA VAL A 321 -5.53 33.30 -14.24
C VAL A 321 -4.81 32.17 -14.96
N THR A 322 -5.52 31.44 -15.82
CA THR A 322 -4.99 30.30 -16.60
C THR A 322 -4.77 30.59 -18.08
N THR A 323 -5.00 31.82 -18.52
CA THR A 323 -4.84 32.25 -19.93
C THR A 323 -3.48 32.88 -20.22
N SER A 324 -2.76 33.33 -19.17
CA SER A 324 -1.43 33.97 -19.31
C SER A 324 -0.66 33.79 -18.00
N GLY A 325 0.69 33.83 -18.07
CA GLY A 325 1.55 33.71 -16.90
C GLY A 325 1.50 32.35 -16.19
N THR A 326 1.11 31.29 -16.91
CA THR A 326 1.06 29.94 -16.37
C THR A 326 2.40 29.22 -16.55
N ASN A 327 2.76 28.43 -15.55
CA ASN A 327 3.86 27.46 -15.65
C ASN A 327 3.26 26.06 -15.61
N VAL A 328 3.26 25.38 -16.75
CA VAL A 328 2.73 24.02 -16.87
C VAL A 328 3.70 23.04 -16.21
N LEU A 329 3.21 22.27 -15.25
CA LEU A 329 3.96 21.22 -14.55
C LEU A 329 3.80 19.87 -15.24
N VAL A 330 2.55 19.45 -15.46
CA VAL A 330 2.24 18.15 -16.07
C VAL A 330 1.14 18.31 -17.11
N GLN A 331 1.24 17.55 -18.21
CA GLN A 331 0.17 17.41 -19.21
C GLN A 331 -0.10 15.93 -19.47
N HIS A 332 -1.37 15.59 -19.72
CA HIS A 332 -1.82 14.24 -20.02
C HIS A 332 -2.61 14.20 -21.33
N PHE A 333 -2.39 13.16 -22.12
CA PHE A 333 -3.06 12.91 -23.39
C PHE A 333 -3.73 11.54 -23.35
N TYR A 334 -4.95 11.48 -23.85
CA TYR A 334 -5.77 10.28 -23.76
C TYR A 334 -6.30 9.86 -25.12
N ASP A 335 -6.76 8.63 -25.24
CA ASP A 335 -7.56 8.08 -26.35
C ASP A 335 -6.85 7.88 -27.68
N SER A 336 -5.85 8.68 -28.01
CA SER A 336 -5.22 8.70 -29.33
C SER A 336 -3.76 9.13 -29.28
N TYR A 337 -3.04 8.94 -30.39
CA TYR A 337 -1.64 9.34 -30.55
C TYR A 337 -1.48 10.68 -31.29
N ALA A 338 -2.54 11.50 -31.34
CA ALA A 338 -2.51 12.83 -31.96
C ALA A 338 -1.46 13.78 -31.33
N PHE A 339 -1.07 13.54 -30.05
CA PHE A 339 -0.01 14.30 -29.37
C PHE A 339 1.34 14.27 -30.13
N ARG A 340 1.57 13.30 -31.02
CA ARG A 340 2.80 13.16 -31.82
C ARG A 340 3.07 14.36 -32.74
N SER A 341 2.06 15.13 -33.08
CA SER A 341 2.26 16.40 -33.83
C SER A 341 2.85 17.53 -32.97
N GLN A 342 2.89 17.37 -31.65
CA GLN A 342 3.41 18.38 -30.73
C GLN A 342 4.94 18.32 -30.60
N ALA A 343 5.54 19.49 -30.29
CA ALA A 343 6.97 19.60 -30.04
C ALA A 343 7.40 18.64 -28.91
N GLY A 344 8.51 17.95 -29.11
CA GLY A 344 9.05 16.93 -28.21
C GLY A 344 8.58 15.51 -28.51
N PHE A 345 7.39 15.34 -29.09
CA PHE A 345 6.91 14.03 -29.54
C PHE A 345 7.06 13.79 -31.05
N ASN A 346 7.28 14.85 -31.86
CA ASN A 346 7.35 14.79 -33.33
C ASN A 346 8.66 14.23 -33.87
N ASN A 347 9.09 13.08 -33.33
CA ASN A 347 10.30 12.38 -33.74
C ASN A 347 10.08 10.87 -33.80
N SER A 348 11.05 10.16 -34.43
CA SER A 348 10.94 8.71 -34.69
C SER A 348 10.97 7.83 -33.44
N ASN A 349 11.40 8.36 -32.27
CA ASN A 349 11.41 7.59 -31.03
C ASN A 349 9.99 7.33 -30.51
N PHE A 350 9.02 8.21 -30.84
CA PHE A 350 7.61 8.05 -30.54
C PHE A 350 6.85 7.55 -31.78
N PRO A 351 6.82 6.22 -32.04
CA PRO A 351 6.15 5.69 -33.22
C PRO A 351 4.64 5.95 -33.19
N ASP A 352 3.99 5.83 -34.34
CA ASP A 352 2.54 5.86 -34.42
C ASP A 352 1.97 4.51 -33.98
N ASP A 353 0.75 4.55 -33.46
CA ASP A 353 -0.02 3.34 -33.18
C ASP A 353 -1.42 3.47 -33.83
N ALA A 354 -1.54 2.86 -34.99
CA ALA A 354 -2.79 2.79 -35.75
C ALA A 354 -3.76 1.73 -35.19
N SER A 355 -3.38 0.99 -34.14
CA SER A 355 -4.20 -0.11 -33.59
C SER A 355 -5.51 0.37 -32.94
N GLY A 356 -5.55 1.63 -32.47
CA GLY A 356 -6.68 2.19 -31.74
C GLY A 356 -6.84 1.66 -30.31
N ASN A 357 -5.88 0.87 -29.82
CA ASN A 357 -5.94 0.26 -28.48
C ASN A 357 -5.77 1.27 -27.33
N GLY A 358 -5.29 2.49 -27.63
CA GLY A 358 -5.17 3.58 -26.64
C GLY A 358 -6.48 4.25 -26.25
N LYS A 359 -7.62 3.87 -26.84
CA LYS A 359 -8.91 4.50 -26.55
C LYS A 359 -9.33 4.23 -25.09
N GLY A 360 -9.65 5.28 -24.36
CA GLY A 360 -9.98 5.24 -22.93
C GLY A 360 -8.76 5.31 -22.01
N ALA A 361 -7.54 5.14 -22.53
CA ALA A 361 -6.31 5.11 -21.75
C ALA A 361 -5.49 6.40 -21.87
N LEU A 362 -4.57 6.61 -20.93
CA LEU A 362 -3.53 7.64 -20.98
C LEU A 362 -2.50 7.22 -22.03
N THR A 363 -2.39 7.96 -23.14
CA THR A 363 -1.49 7.63 -24.24
C THR A 363 -0.16 8.38 -24.18
N ALA A 364 -0.12 9.55 -23.53
CA ALA A 364 1.13 10.25 -23.23
C ALA A 364 1.02 11.17 -22.04
N SER A 365 2.17 11.51 -21.47
CA SER A 365 2.35 12.55 -20.46
C SER A 365 3.59 13.39 -20.74
N VAL A 366 3.58 14.62 -20.23
CA VAL A 366 4.72 15.52 -20.23
C VAL A 366 4.92 16.02 -18.81
N ALA A 367 6.11 15.85 -18.25
CA ALA A 367 6.50 16.41 -16.95
C ALA A 367 7.59 17.46 -17.14
N THR A 368 7.39 18.66 -16.60
CA THR A 368 8.42 19.72 -16.61
C THR A 368 9.52 19.37 -15.60
N VAL A 369 10.77 19.53 -15.97
CA VAL A 369 11.91 19.43 -15.05
C VAL A 369 11.91 20.69 -14.16
N LEU A 370 11.61 20.51 -12.88
CA LEU A 370 11.42 21.62 -11.94
C LEU A 370 12.68 22.50 -11.86
N GLY A 371 12.48 23.81 -11.88
CA GLY A 371 13.57 24.80 -11.92
C GLY A 371 14.18 25.03 -13.31
N SER A 372 13.60 24.44 -14.39
CA SER A 372 14.04 24.64 -15.77
C SER A 372 12.87 24.69 -16.75
N SER A 373 13.15 24.96 -18.03
CA SER A 373 12.21 24.85 -19.14
C SER A 373 12.20 23.46 -19.80
N ASN A 374 13.09 22.56 -19.37
CA ASN A 374 13.19 21.22 -19.93
C ASN A 374 11.98 20.37 -19.55
N LYS A 375 11.65 19.41 -20.41
CA LYS A 375 10.49 18.53 -20.24
C LYS A 375 10.89 17.09 -20.47
N ILE A 376 10.26 16.19 -19.73
CA ILE A 376 10.30 14.74 -19.94
C ILE A 376 9.01 14.35 -20.63
N TYR A 377 9.13 13.68 -21.76
CA TYR A 377 8.05 13.23 -22.64
C TYR A 377 7.90 11.73 -22.51
N THR A 378 6.71 11.25 -22.20
CA THR A 378 6.44 9.82 -22.04
C THR A 378 5.25 9.42 -22.91
N ALA A 379 5.37 8.31 -23.65
CA ALA A 379 4.29 7.73 -24.43
C ALA A 379 4.07 6.25 -24.04
N TYR A 380 2.81 5.84 -24.01
CA TYR A 380 2.36 4.50 -23.63
C TYR A 380 1.63 3.83 -24.79
N TYR A 381 1.97 2.60 -25.09
CA TYR A 381 1.40 1.80 -26.17
C TYR A 381 0.72 0.57 -25.62
N TYR A 382 -0.47 0.28 -26.11
CA TYR A 382 -1.35 -0.74 -25.54
C TYR A 382 -1.61 -1.88 -26.51
N ASP A 383 -1.82 -3.08 -25.97
CA ASP A 383 -2.38 -4.19 -26.72
C ASP A 383 -3.92 -4.16 -26.69
N ILE A 384 -4.54 -5.11 -27.39
CA ILE A 384 -6.01 -5.23 -27.48
C ILE A 384 -6.69 -5.50 -26.12
N LYS A 385 -5.93 -5.98 -25.13
CA LYS A 385 -6.40 -6.21 -23.75
C LYS A 385 -6.27 -4.95 -22.87
N GLY A 386 -5.77 -3.83 -23.42
CA GLY A 386 -5.51 -2.59 -22.69
C GLY A 386 -4.24 -2.62 -21.81
N ARG A 387 -3.33 -3.59 -22.02
CA ARG A 387 -2.06 -3.69 -21.28
C ARG A 387 -1.00 -2.85 -21.98
N VAL A 388 -0.13 -2.18 -21.21
CA VAL A 388 1.00 -1.44 -21.77
C VAL A 388 2.05 -2.40 -22.27
N VAL A 389 2.23 -2.46 -23.56
CA VAL A 389 3.26 -3.30 -24.21
C VAL A 389 4.54 -2.54 -24.52
N LYS A 390 4.49 -1.21 -24.54
CA LYS A 390 5.68 -0.38 -24.72
C LYS A 390 5.52 0.98 -24.08
N THR A 391 6.56 1.43 -23.40
CA THR A 391 6.71 2.81 -22.90
C THR A 391 7.95 3.42 -23.50
N VAL A 392 7.85 4.67 -23.95
CA VAL A 392 8.99 5.46 -24.42
C VAL A 392 9.05 6.74 -23.61
N GLN A 393 10.17 7.00 -22.97
CA GLN A 393 10.38 8.21 -22.18
C GLN A 393 11.67 8.92 -22.62
N SER A 394 11.63 10.21 -22.81
CA SER A 394 12.86 11.00 -22.96
C SER A 394 13.56 11.14 -21.60
N ASN A 395 14.87 11.28 -21.59
CA ASN A 395 15.63 11.44 -20.35
C ASN A 395 16.43 12.76 -20.31
N PRO A 396 16.88 13.16 -19.10
CA PRO A 396 17.58 14.44 -18.92
C PRO A 396 18.92 14.55 -19.67
N LEU A 397 19.48 13.41 -20.14
CA LEU A 397 20.77 13.34 -20.84
C LEU A 397 20.62 13.35 -22.36
N GLY A 398 19.47 13.79 -22.87
CA GLY A 398 19.20 13.95 -24.31
C GLY A 398 19.03 12.64 -25.08
N GLY A 399 18.57 11.59 -24.40
CA GLY A 399 18.24 10.29 -24.98
C GLY A 399 16.86 9.82 -24.56
N TYR A 400 16.67 8.49 -24.61
CA TYR A 400 15.38 7.84 -24.37
C TYR A 400 15.57 6.56 -23.56
N ASP A 401 14.60 6.31 -22.71
CA ASP A 401 14.41 5.07 -21.98
C ASP A 401 13.17 4.36 -22.54
N VAL A 402 13.37 3.16 -23.10
CA VAL A 402 12.30 2.39 -23.73
C VAL A 402 12.13 1.08 -22.99
N ALA A 403 10.91 0.81 -22.51
CA ALA A 403 10.53 -0.51 -22.00
C ALA A 403 9.53 -1.17 -22.94
N ALA A 404 9.76 -2.44 -23.29
CA ALA A 404 8.84 -3.25 -24.08
C ALA A 404 8.54 -4.54 -23.33
N THR A 405 7.24 -4.83 -23.10
CA THR A 405 6.78 -5.98 -22.32
C THR A 405 5.99 -6.94 -23.20
N VAL A 406 6.35 -8.22 -23.16
CA VAL A 406 5.55 -9.33 -23.68
C VAL A 406 4.90 -10.02 -22.49
N TYR A 407 3.59 -10.23 -22.57
CA TYR A 407 2.84 -10.83 -21.49
C TYR A 407 2.49 -12.29 -21.74
N THR A 408 2.38 -13.07 -20.67
CA THR A 408 1.76 -14.38 -20.68
C THR A 408 0.25 -14.25 -20.93
N PHE A 409 -0.42 -15.38 -21.14
CA PHE A 409 -1.89 -15.43 -21.20
C PHE A 409 -2.54 -14.90 -19.92
N THR A 410 -1.93 -15.16 -18.77
CA THR A 410 -2.39 -14.74 -17.43
C THR A 410 -1.99 -13.29 -17.06
N ASN A 411 -1.58 -12.49 -18.04
CA ASN A 411 -1.20 -11.08 -17.89
C ASN A 411 0.08 -10.83 -17.07
N LYS A 412 0.91 -11.85 -16.84
CA LYS A 412 2.23 -11.68 -16.22
C LYS A 412 3.28 -11.37 -17.29
N PRO A 413 4.36 -10.62 -16.98
CA PRO A 413 5.44 -10.42 -17.93
C PRO A 413 6.09 -11.75 -18.28
N ALA A 414 6.24 -12.03 -19.57
CA ALA A 414 7.08 -13.12 -20.07
C ALA A 414 8.50 -12.61 -20.35
N THR A 415 8.57 -11.45 -21.01
CA THR A 415 9.84 -10.73 -21.21
C THR A 415 9.63 -9.25 -21.03
N VAL A 416 10.64 -8.56 -20.47
CA VAL A 416 10.71 -7.10 -20.42
C VAL A 416 12.05 -6.69 -21.00
N THR A 417 12.03 -5.89 -22.05
CA THR A 417 13.23 -5.35 -22.68
C THR A 417 13.33 -3.87 -22.33
N HIS A 418 14.44 -3.46 -21.73
CA HIS A 418 14.74 -2.04 -21.51
C HIS A 418 15.89 -1.62 -22.43
N THR A 419 15.75 -0.47 -23.07
CA THR A 419 16.81 0.15 -23.85
C THR A 419 17.00 1.59 -23.38
N HIS A 420 18.18 1.84 -22.84
CA HIS A 420 18.60 3.16 -22.41
C HIS A 420 19.55 3.77 -23.44
N THR A 421 19.26 4.99 -23.90
CA THR A 421 20.14 5.80 -24.72
C THR A 421 20.37 7.16 -24.05
N ALA A 422 21.55 7.73 -24.22
CA ALA A 422 21.88 9.10 -23.81
C ALA A 422 22.88 9.70 -24.79
N SER A 423 22.86 11.02 -24.95
CA SER A 423 23.70 11.70 -25.92
C SER A 423 25.21 11.47 -25.66
N GLY A 424 25.91 10.95 -26.66
CA GLY A 424 27.36 10.64 -26.55
C GLY A 424 27.70 9.49 -25.59
N LYS A 425 26.73 8.66 -25.21
CA LYS A 425 26.93 7.53 -24.30
C LYS A 425 26.60 6.20 -24.97
N THR A 426 27.18 5.13 -24.42
CA THR A 426 26.90 3.76 -24.88
C THR A 426 25.44 3.41 -24.61
N THR A 427 24.73 2.96 -25.64
CA THR A 427 23.39 2.38 -25.51
C THR A 427 23.44 1.11 -24.66
N ARG A 428 22.51 0.98 -23.72
CA ARG A 428 22.37 -0.20 -22.88
C ARG A 428 21.04 -0.86 -23.19
N THR A 429 21.08 -2.12 -23.60
CA THR A 429 19.88 -2.94 -23.76
C THR A 429 19.98 -4.12 -22.82
N GLU A 430 18.96 -4.29 -21.99
CA GLU A 430 18.80 -5.42 -21.08
C GLU A 430 17.47 -6.12 -21.33
N VAL A 431 17.45 -7.42 -21.12
CA VAL A 431 16.22 -8.23 -21.27
C VAL A 431 16.04 -9.10 -20.03
N TYR A 432 14.91 -8.91 -19.36
CA TYR A 432 14.42 -9.82 -18.32
C TYR A 432 13.54 -10.87 -18.97
N THR A 433 13.76 -12.15 -18.61
CA THR A 433 12.90 -13.27 -19.02
C THR A 433 12.39 -13.96 -17.77
N TYR A 434 11.06 -14.07 -17.65
CA TYR A 434 10.39 -14.65 -16.51
C TYR A 434 9.83 -16.03 -16.84
N SER A 435 9.99 -16.97 -15.93
CA SER A 435 9.41 -18.32 -16.04
C SER A 435 8.52 -18.59 -14.84
N TYR A 436 7.38 -19.24 -15.10
CA TYR A 436 6.36 -19.51 -14.08
C TYR A 436 6.08 -21.00 -13.98
N ASP A 437 5.68 -21.45 -12.79
CA ASP A 437 5.30 -22.85 -12.57
C ASP A 437 3.87 -23.15 -13.04
N HIS A 438 3.43 -24.38 -12.82
CA HIS A 438 2.08 -24.84 -13.14
C HIS A 438 0.96 -24.16 -12.32
N ALA A 439 1.28 -23.53 -11.20
CA ALA A 439 0.39 -22.72 -10.37
C ALA A 439 0.54 -21.21 -10.66
N ASP A 440 1.24 -20.87 -11.75
CA ASP A 440 1.47 -19.50 -12.20
C ASP A 440 2.31 -18.66 -11.21
N ARG A 441 3.18 -19.32 -10.38
CA ARG A 441 4.14 -18.64 -9.50
C ARG A 441 5.47 -18.44 -10.19
N LEU A 442 6.16 -17.33 -9.89
CA LEU A 442 7.47 -17.02 -10.48
C LEU A 442 8.53 -18.05 -10.06
N LEU A 443 9.10 -18.76 -11.01
CA LEU A 443 10.18 -19.74 -10.77
C LEU A 443 11.55 -19.17 -11.03
N LYS A 444 11.71 -18.32 -12.05
CA LYS A 444 13.02 -17.89 -12.51
C LYS A 444 12.95 -16.52 -13.15
N VAL A 445 13.94 -15.71 -12.86
CA VAL A 445 14.25 -14.49 -13.58
C VAL A 445 15.63 -14.65 -14.21
N GLU A 446 15.67 -14.54 -15.52
CA GLU A 446 16.91 -14.46 -16.29
C GLU A 446 17.12 -13.02 -16.75
N HIS A 447 18.37 -12.59 -16.80
CA HIS A 447 18.75 -11.26 -17.24
C HIS A 447 19.80 -11.37 -18.33
N THR A 448 19.61 -10.63 -19.43
CA THR A 448 20.56 -10.54 -20.54
C THR A 448 21.03 -9.10 -20.66
N LEU A 449 22.33 -8.87 -20.59
CA LEU A 449 22.96 -7.57 -20.77
C LEU A 449 24.15 -7.72 -21.73
N GLY A 450 24.19 -6.90 -22.81
CA GLY A 450 25.27 -6.96 -23.78
C GLY A 450 25.42 -8.33 -24.48
N GLY A 451 24.32 -9.08 -24.65
CA GLY A 451 24.30 -10.42 -25.25
C GLY A 451 24.59 -11.56 -24.28
N THR A 452 25.07 -11.28 -23.07
CA THR A 452 25.34 -12.32 -22.06
C THR A 452 24.09 -12.53 -21.21
N LYS A 453 23.58 -13.77 -21.20
CA LYS A 453 22.41 -14.19 -20.43
C LYS A 453 22.86 -14.90 -19.15
N ILE A 454 22.32 -14.48 -18.01
CA ILE A 454 22.55 -15.11 -16.71
C ILE A 454 21.21 -15.40 -16.01
N THR A 455 21.20 -16.32 -15.06
CA THR A 455 20.10 -16.47 -14.12
C THR A 455 20.25 -15.42 -13.02
N LEU A 456 19.34 -14.45 -12.94
CA LEU A 456 19.37 -13.43 -11.89
C LEU A 456 18.92 -14.02 -10.56
N ALA A 457 17.78 -14.73 -10.57
CA ALA A 457 17.25 -15.43 -9.40
C ALA A 457 16.43 -16.67 -9.80
N ASP A 458 16.55 -17.75 -8.98
CA ASP A 458 15.66 -18.91 -9.01
C ASP A 458 14.88 -18.99 -7.69
N TYR A 459 13.59 -19.31 -7.78
CA TYR A 459 12.66 -19.38 -6.66
C TYR A 459 12.11 -20.80 -6.50
N ALA A 460 11.96 -21.25 -5.26
CA ALA A 460 11.25 -22.48 -4.95
C ALA A 460 10.22 -22.20 -3.83
N TYR A 461 9.10 -22.92 -3.90
CA TYR A 461 7.98 -22.74 -2.97
C TYR A 461 7.78 -24.01 -2.16
N ASP A 462 7.30 -23.88 -0.92
CA ASP A 462 6.85 -24.99 -0.12
C ASP A 462 5.47 -25.50 -0.62
N ASN A 463 5.00 -26.58 -0.04
CA ASN A 463 3.71 -27.17 -0.43
C ASN A 463 2.50 -26.30 -0.05
N LEU A 464 2.66 -25.32 0.83
CA LEU A 464 1.62 -24.32 1.15
C LEU A 464 1.67 -23.10 0.23
N GLY A 465 2.61 -23.04 -0.72
CA GLY A 465 2.77 -21.96 -1.68
C GLY A 465 3.62 -20.80 -1.21
N ARG A 466 4.26 -20.88 -0.03
CA ARG A 466 5.14 -19.83 0.50
C ARG A 466 6.54 -19.98 -0.09
N LEU A 467 7.29 -18.89 -0.21
CA LEU A 467 8.67 -18.91 -0.68
C LEU A 467 9.52 -19.80 0.24
N GLN A 468 10.05 -20.89 -0.29
CA GLN A 468 10.93 -21.81 0.45
C GLN A 468 12.39 -21.42 0.28
N SER A 469 12.78 -21.03 -0.92
CA SER A 469 14.15 -20.59 -1.18
C SER A 469 14.28 -19.69 -2.39
N LYS A 470 15.33 -18.87 -2.37
CA LYS A 470 15.79 -18.03 -3.48
C LYS A 470 17.28 -18.24 -3.67
N SER A 471 17.72 -18.54 -4.92
CA SER A 471 19.13 -18.67 -5.30
C SER A 471 19.50 -17.53 -6.24
N LEU A 472 20.57 -16.80 -5.94
CA LEU A 472 21.04 -15.67 -6.73
C LEU A 472 22.16 -16.11 -7.67
N HIS A 473 22.22 -15.52 -8.86
CA HIS A 473 23.16 -15.85 -9.94
C HIS A 473 23.19 -17.33 -10.33
N GLY A 474 22.05 -18.06 -10.20
CA GLY A 474 21.97 -19.48 -10.44
C GLY A 474 22.90 -20.34 -9.56
N SER A 475 23.43 -19.78 -8.46
CA SER A 475 24.41 -20.42 -7.60
C SER A 475 23.81 -21.00 -6.34
N ALA A 476 24.07 -22.29 -6.07
CA ALA A 476 23.67 -22.94 -4.83
C ALA A 476 24.33 -22.33 -3.58
N THR A 477 25.52 -21.74 -3.71
CA THR A 477 26.22 -21.06 -2.61
C THR A 477 25.58 -19.73 -2.21
N ASN A 478 24.83 -19.11 -3.13
CA ASN A 478 24.11 -17.85 -2.93
C ASN A 478 22.62 -18.08 -2.62
N LYS A 479 22.27 -19.26 -2.13
CA LYS A 479 20.91 -19.64 -1.80
C LYS A 479 20.54 -19.13 -0.41
N LEU A 480 19.35 -18.53 -0.32
CA LEU A 480 18.64 -18.23 0.93
C LEU A 480 17.45 -19.18 1.07
N THR A 481 17.20 -19.70 2.26
CA THR A 481 16.02 -20.49 2.59
C THR A 481 15.19 -19.76 3.64
N TYR A 482 13.87 -19.94 3.60
CA TYR A 482 12.91 -19.23 4.42
C TYR A 482 12.10 -20.22 5.26
N ALA A 483 11.83 -19.87 6.51
CA ALA A 483 11.05 -20.65 7.44
C ALA A 483 9.90 -19.83 8.02
N TYR A 484 8.78 -20.49 8.33
CA TYR A 484 7.54 -19.84 8.78
C TYR A 484 6.90 -20.60 9.93
N ASN A 485 6.19 -19.88 10.81
CA ASN A 485 5.37 -20.49 11.84
C ASN A 485 3.98 -20.92 11.32
N VAL A 486 3.13 -21.43 12.21
CA VAL A 486 1.76 -21.88 11.91
C VAL A 486 0.89 -20.75 11.32
N ARG A 487 1.13 -19.49 11.68
CA ARG A 487 0.43 -18.30 11.16
C ARG A 487 0.97 -17.79 9.83
N GLY A 488 2.01 -18.43 9.28
CA GLY A 488 2.67 -17.97 8.07
C GLY A 488 3.65 -16.81 8.28
N TRP A 489 3.91 -16.42 9.52
CA TRP A 489 4.90 -15.38 9.81
C TRP A 489 6.32 -15.92 9.62
N LEU A 490 7.16 -15.12 8.98
CA LEU A 490 8.56 -15.46 8.75
C LEU A 490 9.30 -15.65 10.07
N THR A 491 9.93 -16.79 10.27
CA THR A 491 10.72 -17.10 11.47
C THR A 491 12.21 -17.22 11.19
N GLY A 492 12.61 -17.37 9.92
CA GLY A 492 14.01 -17.50 9.59
C GLY A 492 14.33 -17.25 8.12
N ILE A 493 15.49 -16.67 7.91
CA ILE A 493 16.21 -16.60 6.64
C ILE A 493 17.58 -17.26 6.87
N SER A 494 17.96 -18.23 6.04
CA SER A 494 19.22 -18.95 6.22
C SER A 494 19.97 -19.07 4.90
N GLY A 495 21.23 -18.64 4.90
CA GLY A 495 22.16 -18.76 3.81
C GLY A 495 23.60 -18.71 4.28
N SER A 496 24.57 -18.95 3.37
CA SER A 496 26.00 -19.02 3.72
C SER A 496 26.59 -17.68 4.17
N LYS A 497 26.03 -16.55 3.70
CA LYS A 497 26.52 -15.18 3.94
C LYS A 497 25.56 -14.34 4.76
N PHE A 498 24.34 -14.79 4.97
CA PHE A 498 23.36 -14.11 5.79
C PHE A 498 22.43 -15.11 6.45
N THR A 499 22.22 -14.95 7.75
CA THR A 499 21.19 -15.67 8.52
C THR A 499 20.44 -14.69 9.38
N GLN A 500 19.13 -14.90 9.54
CA GLN A 500 18.29 -14.17 10.48
C GLN A 500 17.27 -15.13 11.10
N ASN A 501 17.03 -15.01 12.41
CA ASN A 501 15.90 -15.67 13.07
C ASN A 501 15.04 -14.61 13.75
N LEU A 502 13.74 -14.76 13.59
CA LEU A 502 12.72 -13.88 14.15
C LEU A 502 11.89 -14.71 15.15
N TYR A 503 11.71 -14.18 16.34
CA TYR A 503 10.97 -14.79 17.41
C TYR A 503 9.79 -13.91 17.81
N TYR A 504 8.63 -14.50 17.99
CA TYR A 504 7.38 -13.86 18.38
C TYR A 504 7.01 -14.29 19.80
N ASN A 505 6.30 -15.39 19.94
CA ASN A 505 5.92 -15.98 21.22
C ASN A 505 6.97 -16.96 21.76
N THR A 506 8.08 -17.10 21.12
CA THR A 506 9.22 -17.96 21.49
C THR A 506 10.50 -17.13 21.58
N GLY A 507 11.63 -17.75 21.93
CA GLY A 507 12.93 -17.10 22.01
C GLY A 507 13.21 -16.51 23.39
N THR A 508 14.13 -15.53 23.46
CA THR A 508 14.66 -14.98 24.71
C THR A 508 14.07 -13.61 25.10
N GLY A 509 13.25 -13.05 24.24
CA GLY A 509 12.45 -11.83 24.52
C GLY A 509 11.16 -12.16 25.26
N THR A 510 10.43 -11.12 25.69
CA THR A 510 9.07 -11.28 26.23
C THR A 510 8.14 -11.74 25.11
N ALA A 511 7.49 -12.88 25.27
CA ALA A 511 6.60 -13.46 24.26
C ALA A 511 5.55 -12.46 23.76
N LYS A 512 5.34 -12.46 22.46
CA LYS A 512 4.37 -11.61 21.75
C LYS A 512 3.46 -12.48 20.87
N TYR A 513 2.17 -12.23 20.94
CA TYR A 513 1.14 -13.01 20.24
C TYR A 513 0.41 -12.22 19.17
N ASN A 514 0.46 -10.89 19.21
CA ASN A 514 -0.16 -9.99 18.23
C ASN A 514 0.66 -9.79 16.93
N GLY A 515 1.78 -10.50 16.79
CA GLY A 515 2.65 -10.42 15.63
C GLY A 515 3.85 -9.48 15.80
N SER A 516 3.98 -8.81 16.93
CA SER A 516 5.19 -8.05 17.24
C SER A 516 6.38 -9.00 17.45
N ILE A 517 7.55 -8.63 16.93
CA ILE A 517 8.79 -9.42 17.08
C ILE A 517 9.33 -9.24 18.49
N SER A 518 9.42 -10.31 19.28
CA SER A 518 9.93 -10.29 20.66
C SER A 518 11.45 -10.22 20.74
N SER A 519 12.12 -10.89 19.80
CA SER A 519 13.57 -10.87 19.65
C SER A 519 13.98 -11.32 18.26
N MET A 520 15.20 -10.96 17.86
CA MET A 520 15.79 -11.44 16.61
C MET A 520 17.29 -11.70 16.79
N THR A 521 17.82 -12.63 15.97
CA THR A 521 19.26 -12.85 15.84
C THR A 521 19.67 -12.85 14.39
N TRP A 522 20.91 -12.44 14.10
CA TRP A 522 21.45 -12.48 12.73
C TRP A 522 22.96 -12.66 12.69
N LYS A 523 23.46 -13.13 11.53
CA LYS A 523 24.86 -13.02 11.08
C LYS A 523 24.88 -12.44 9.69
N ALA A 524 25.85 -11.60 9.37
CA ALA A 524 26.00 -10.96 8.07
C ALA A 524 27.44 -11.03 7.58
N GLY A 525 27.61 -11.28 6.29
CA GLY A 525 28.92 -11.37 5.65
C GLY A 525 29.71 -12.61 6.10
N ASN A 526 30.97 -12.39 6.42
CA ASN A 526 31.91 -13.46 6.83
C ASN A 526 32.09 -13.53 8.35
N GLU A 527 31.30 -12.79 9.13
CA GLU A 527 31.45 -12.81 10.59
C GLU A 527 30.96 -14.13 11.20
N SER A 528 31.61 -14.56 12.30
CA SER A 528 31.15 -15.67 13.11
C SER A 528 30.20 -15.27 14.22
N THR A 529 30.19 -14.00 14.60
CA THR A 529 29.41 -13.45 15.69
C THR A 529 27.94 -13.51 15.38
N ILE A 530 27.14 -14.12 16.27
CA ILE A 530 25.69 -14.01 16.26
C ILE A 530 25.34 -12.76 17.04
N ARG A 531 24.72 -11.81 16.39
CA ARG A 531 24.19 -10.58 16.96
C ARG A 531 22.69 -10.71 17.18
N GLY A 532 22.14 -9.95 18.11
CA GLY A 532 20.69 -10.00 18.34
C GLY A 532 20.17 -8.81 19.09
N TYR A 533 18.85 -8.68 19.05
CA TYR A 533 18.07 -7.75 19.85
C TYR A 533 16.94 -8.44 20.58
N LYS A 534 16.66 -8.00 21.82
CA LYS A 534 15.42 -8.25 22.56
C LYS A 534 14.61 -6.96 22.54
N PHE A 535 13.31 -7.06 22.25
CA PHE A 535 12.45 -5.90 22.08
C PHE A 535 11.40 -5.81 23.17
N THR A 536 11.05 -4.59 23.55
CA THR A 536 9.87 -4.29 24.36
C THR A 536 9.06 -3.19 23.70
N TYR A 537 7.74 -3.27 23.90
CA TYR A 537 6.78 -2.35 23.31
C TYR A 537 5.85 -1.80 24.39
N ASP A 538 5.30 -0.62 24.17
CA ASP A 538 4.25 -0.08 25.01
C ASP A 538 2.85 -0.60 24.62
N GLY A 539 1.80 -0.16 25.32
CA GLY A 539 0.41 -0.57 25.07
C GLY A 539 -0.18 -0.12 23.72
N LEU A 540 0.56 0.72 22.97
CA LEU A 540 0.23 1.12 21.59
C LEU A 540 1.09 0.36 20.57
N SER A 541 1.80 -0.68 20.98
CA SER A 541 2.75 -1.45 20.18
C SER A 541 3.91 -0.63 19.59
N ARG A 542 4.27 0.53 20.20
CA ARG A 542 5.45 1.33 19.82
C ARG A 542 6.70 0.74 20.47
N LEU A 543 7.81 0.72 19.74
CA LEU A 543 9.10 0.21 20.22
C LEU A 543 9.62 1.06 21.38
N MET A 544 9.86 0.43 22.53
CA MET A 544 10.46 1.08 23.69
C MET A 544 11.95 0.75 23.80
N ASN A 545 12.28 -0.52 23.86
CA ASN A 545 13.70 -0.92 24.00
C ASN A 545 14.07 -1.95 22.94
N ALA A 546 15.24 -1.78 22.38
CA ALA A 546 15.97 -2.76 21.60
C ALA A 546 17.29 -3.04 22.28
N THR A 547 17.29 -4.01 23.21
CA THR A 547 18.47 -4.40 23.97
C THR A 547 19.35 -5.31 23.15
N TYR A 548 20.51 -4.84 22.76
CA TYR A 548 21.51 -5.58 22.00
C TYR A 548 22.18 -6.66 22.86
N GLY A 549 22.52 -7.76 22.23
CA GLY A 549 23.42 -8.77 22.78
C GLY A 549 23.94 -9.69 21.67
N GLU A 550 24.88 -10.53 22.04
CA GLU A 550 25.51 -11.50 21.15
C GLU A 550 25.21 -12.92 21.60
N THR A 551 25.54 -13.91 20.76
CA THR A 551 25.17 -15.32 20.84
C THR A 551 23.68 -15.58 20.54
N ALA A 552 23.31 -16.87 20.38
CA ALA A 552 21.92 -17.25 20.17
C ALA A 552 21.00 -16.86 21.36
N GLY A 553 21.56 -16.75 22.57
CA GLY A 553 20.83 -16.35 23.80
C GLY A 553 20.72 -14.84 23.98
N ILE A 554 21.39 -14.02 23.17
CA ILE A 554 21.43 -12.56 23.27
C ILE A 554 21.81 -12.16 24.71
N ASN A 555 22.84 -12.78 25.26
CA ASN A 555 23.19 -12.66 26.69
C ASN A 555 24.66 -12.31 26.96
N THR A 556 25.48 -12.13 25.91
CA THR A 556 26.87 -11.66 26.04
C THR A 556 27.01 -10.33 25.32
N ASN A 557 28.03 -9.57 25.69
CA ASN A 557 28.31 -8.24 25.11
C ASN A 557 27.05 -7.36 25.03
N THR A 558 26.24 -7.43 26.10
CA THR A 558 24.96 -6.72 26.19
C THR A 558 25.16 -5.21 26.12
N ASN A 559 24.19 -4.53 25.57
CA ASN A 559 24.12 -3.07 25.41
C ASN A 559 25.19 -2.44 24.49
N ARG A 560 26.02 -3.22 23.76
CA ARG A 560 27.03 -2.61 22.87
C ARG A 560 26.40 -1.69 21.82
N PHE A 561 25.21 -2.05 21.32
CA PHE A 561 24.51 -1.31 20.27
C PHE A 561 22.99 -1.27 20.54
N SER A 562 22.62 -1.06 21.79
CA SER A 562 21.21 -0.89 22.17
C SER A 562 20.65 0.45 21.70
N GLU A 563 19.36 0.47 21.36
CA GLU A 563 18.61 1.67 21.01
C GLU A 563 17.28 1.66 21.78
N ASN A 564 17.07 2.66 22.64
CA ASN A 564 15.95 2.69 23.55
C ASN A 564 15.22 4.04 23.44
N VAL A 565 13.93 4.01 23.11
CA VAL A 565 13.08 5.20 23.25
C VAL A 565 12.45 5.15 24.63
N THR A 566 12.91 6.02 25.51
CA THR A 566 12.48 5.99 26.91
C THR A 566 11.18 6.76 27.15
N ALA A 567 10.79 7.66 26.22
CA ALA A 567 9.53 8.36 26.28
C ALA A 567 9.01 8.80 24.90
N TYR A 568 7.71 8.69 24.70
CA TYR A 568 6.94 9.30 23.64
C TYR A 568 5.92 10.28 24.20
N ASP A 569 5.56 11.32 23.44
CA ASP A 569 4.33 12.06 23.73
C ASP A 569 3.07 11.28 23.28
N LYS A 570 1.88 11.83 23.52
CA LYS A 570 0.63 11.17 23.16
C LYS A 570 0.41 11.04 21.65
N ASN A 571 1.00 11.91 20.84
CA ASN A 571 0.99 11.84 19.38
C ASN A 571 2.07 10.91 18.79
N GLY A 572 2.89 10.28 19.63
CA GLY A 572 3.97 9.39 19.20
C GLY A 572 5.25 10.12 18.78
N ASN A 573 5.41 11.42 19.07
CA ASN A 573 6.73 12.03 18.91
C ASN A 573 7.70 11.46 19.95
N ILE A 574 8.91 11.12 19.52
CA ILE A 574 9.99 10.73 20.44
C ILE A 574 10.32 11.92 21.32
N LYS A 575 10.34 11.72 22.65
CA LYS A 575 10.72 12.71 23.66
C LYS A 575 12.12 12.47 24.17
N THR A 576 12.51 11.21 24.33
CA THR A 576 13.84 10.83 24.78
C THR A 576 14.27 9.54 24.10
N LEU A 577 15.55 9.50 23.71
CA LEU A 577 16.15 8.37 23.00
C LEU A 577 17.58 8.13 23.50
N GLN A 578 17.93 6.89 23.74
CA GLN A 578 19.27 6.48 24.12
C GLN A 578 19.85 5.51 23.10
N ARG A 579 21.11 5.73 22.70
CA ARG A 579 21.87 4.78 21.90
C ARG A 579 23.19 4.47 22.55
N TYR A 580 23.54 3.19 22.48
CA TYR A 580 24.83 2.67 22.88
C TYR A 580 25.63 2.34 21.62
N GLY A 581 26.93 2.59 21.65
CA GLY A 581 27.83 2.35 20.53
C GLY A 581 29.26 2.14 20.98
N GLN A 582 30.15 1.94 20.04
CA GLN A 582 31.58 1.87 20.29
C GLN A 582 32.11 3.26 20.64
N THR A 583 32.81 3.42 21.77
CA THR A 583 33.38 4.68 22.27
C THR A 583 34.92 4.74 22.16
N ALA A 584 35.55 3.57 22.03
CA ALA A 584 36.98 3.41 21.73
C ALA A 584 37.22 2.07 21.02
N ALA A 585 38.46 1.78 20.62
CA ALA A 585 38.81 0.55 19.88
C ALA A 585 38.23 -0.76 20.46
N SER A 586 38.12 -0.83 21.81
CA SER A 586 37.57 -1.99 22.53
C SER A 586 36.50 -1.64 23.57
N SER A 587 36.07 -0.38 23.63
CA SER A 587 35.10 0.10 24.62
C SER A 587 33.77 0.45 24.00
N TYR A 588 32.71 0.23 24.75
CA TYR A 588 31.34 0.51 24.35
C TYR A 588 30.62 1.26 25.48
N GLY A 589 29.73 2.17 25.14
CA GLY A 589 29.02 2.98 26.10
C GLY A 589 27.86 3.75 25.48
N LEU A 590 27.24 4.59 26.27
CA LEU A 590 26.16 5.50 25.84
C LEU A 590 26.77 6.61 24.97
N ILE A 591 26.36 6.66 23.69
CA ILE A 591 26.84 7.64 22.70
C ILE A 591 25.81 8.72 22.40
N ASP A 592 24.50 8.43 22.61
CA ASP A 592 23.40 9.39 22.53
C ASP A 592 22.51 9.25 23.77
N ASN A 593 22.17 10.37 24.41
CA ASN A 593 21.18 10.48 25.47
C ASN A 593 20.30 11.71 25.17
N LEU A 594 19.45 11.56 24.16
CA LEU A 594 18.77 12.67 23.51
C LEU A 594 17.49 13.06 24.25
N THR A 595 17.28 14.36 24.36
CA THR A 595 16.03 14.99 24.80
C THR A 595 15.49 15.88 23.68
N PHE A 596 14.26 15.61 23.23
CA PHE A 596 13.61 16.31 22.13
C PHE A 596 12.65 17.37 22.66
N THR A 597 12.85 18.64 22.28
CA THR A 597 11.95 19.75 22.52
C THR A 597 11.13 20.00 21.27
N LEU A 598 9.80 20.06 21.43
CA LEU A 598 8.85 20.13 20.33
C LEU A 598 7.93 21.34 20.46
N GLY A 599 7.64 21.99 19.32
CA GLY A 599 6.54 22.92 19.13
C GLY A 599 5.40 22.26 18.38
N GLY A 600 4.40 21.72 19.09
CA GLY A 600 3.42 20.82 18.45
C GLY A 600 4.05 19.49 18.05
N ASN A 601 3.90 19.12 16.78
CA ASN A 601 4.56 17.95 16.19
C ASN A 601 5.91 18.29 15.54
N GLN A 602 6.30 19.55 15.48
CA GLN A 602 7.58 20.01 14.91
C GLN A 602 8.68 19.99 15.98
N LEU A 603 9.87 19.56 15.55
CA LEU A 603 11.06 19.56 16.39
C LEU A 603 11.63 20.98 16.45
N SER A 604 11.98 21.48 17.64
CA SER A 604 12.63 22.77 17.81
C SER A 604 14.10 22.65 18.27
N ARG A 605 14.38 21.65 19.11
CA ARG A 605 15.72 21.44 19.68
C ARG A 605 15.91 19.97 20.07
N VAL A 606 17.16 19.49 19.99
CA VAL A 606 17.61 18.22 20.57
C VAL A 606 18.84 18.46 21.40
N ASP A 607 18.80 18.05 22.65
CA ASP A 607 19.95 18.07 23.57
C ASP A 607 20.49 16.65 23.73
N ASP A 608 21.79 16.50 23.61
CA ASP A 608 22.50 15.27 23.95
C ASP A 608 23.26 15.43 25.28
N ALA A 609 22.94 14.56 26.23
CA ALA A 609 23.59 14.50 27.54
C ALA A 609 24.60 13.33 27.61
N ALA A 610 24.95 12.65 26.53
CA ALA A 610 25.95 11.62 26.50
C ALA A 610 27.36 12.24 26.69
N ALA A 611 28.19 11.62 27.53
CA ALA A 611 29.57 12.07 27.78
C ALA A 611 30.56 11.54 26.72
N ALA A 612 30.20 10.49 25.98
CA ALA A 612 31.03 9.83 24.99
C ALA A 612 30.47 9.98 23.60
N SER A 613 31.32 10.10 22.61
CA SER A 613 30.96 10.08 21.18
C SER A 613 31.29 8.75 20.54
N ALA A 614 30.66 8.46 19.39
CA ALA A 614 30.94 7.27 18.62
C ALA A 614 32.39 7.27 18.08
N TYR A 615 33.07 6.14 18.27
CA TYR A 615 34.43 5.94 17.84
C TYR A 615 34.58 5.99 16.32
N ASN A 616 35.66 6.63 15.85
CA ASN A 616 36.00 6.79 14.43
C ASN A 616 34.86 7.37 13.56
N GLY A 617 34.05 8.29 14.10
CA GLY A 617 32.95 8.89 13.36
C GLY A 617 31.83 7.91 13.06
N GLY A 618 31.61 6.90 13.91
CA GLY A 618 30.47 5.99 13.83
C GLY A 618 29.15 6.74 13.89
N PHE A 619 28.08 6.02 13.66
CA PHE A 619 26.73 6.61 13.69
C PHE A 619 26.35 7.09 15.08
N GLU A 620 26.02 8.37 15.19
CA GLU A 620 25.49 9.01 16.39
C GLU A 620 24.74 10.29 15.99
N PHE A 621 23.98 10.88 16.91
CA PHE A 621 23.52 12.26 16.80
C PHE A 621 24.69 13.21 17.13
N LYS A 622 24.79 14.31 16.41
CA LYS A 622 25.82 15.33 16.66
C LYS A 622 25.17 16.60 17.26
N ASP A 623 25.29 16.81 18.57
CA ASP A 623 24.83 18.01 19.25
C ASP A 623 25.85 19.15 19.06
N GLY A 624 25.83 19.74 17.85
CA GLY A 624 26.80 20.78 17.45
C GLY A 624 26.41 22.17 17.88
N VAL A 625 25.15 22.41 18.24
CA VAL A 625 24.62 23.76 18.52
C VAL A 625 23.61 23.69 19.66
N LYS A 626 23.73 24.63 20.64
CA LYS A 626 22.80 24.70 21.76
C LYS A 626 21.99 26.00 21.70
N GLN A 627 20.92 25.98 20.90
CA GLN A 627 20.01 27.11 20.72
C GLN A 627 18.56 26.70 20.96
N ALA A 628 17.67 27.63 21.23
CA ALA A 628 16.25 27.34 21.46
C ALA A 628 15.55 26.81 20.20
N ASN A 629 15.98 27.24 19.02
CA ASN A 629 15.42 26.88 17.72
C ASN A 629 16.52 26.37 16.78
N GLU A 630 16.95 25.14 16.97
CA GLU A 630 17.94 24.47 16.11
C GLU A 630 17.33 24.02 14.80
N TYR A 631 16.02 23.76 14.83
CA TYR A 631 15.19 23.33 13.70
C TYR A 631 14.12 24.37 13.42
N THR A 632 13.90 24.68 12.15
CA THR A 632 12.82 25.59 11.71
C THR A 632 12.09 24.99 10.52
N TYR A 633 10.86 25.43 10.31
CA TYR A 633 9.99 24.87 9.26
C TYR A 633 9.37 26.00 8.43
N ASP A 634 9.03 25.68 7.18
CA ASP A 634 8.27 26.58 6.30
C ASP A 634 6.74 26.48 6.60
N SER A 635 5.95 27.23 5.82
CA SER A 635 4.49 27.26 6.00
C SER A 635 3.78 25.94 5.65
N ASN A 636 4.42 25.00 4.97
CA ASN A 636 3.89 23.68 4.69
C ASN A 636 4.35 22.63 5.72
N GLY A 637 5.18 23.02 6.70
CA GLY A 637 5.75 22.14 7.71
C GLY A 637 6.97 21.36 7.22
N ASN A 638 7.66 21.82 6.18
CA ASN A 638 8.92 21.24 5.73
C ASN A 638 10.08 21.83 6.52
N LEU A 639 11.03 21.01 6.92
CA LEU A 639 12.23 21.41 7.68
C LEU A 639 13.10 22.38 6.85
N THR A 640 13.36 23.57 7.32
CA THR A 640 14.17 24.60 6.60
C THR A 640 15.57 24.77 7.16
N LYS A 641 15.82 24.35 8.42
CA LYS A 641 17.14 24.37 9.08
C LYS A 641 17.33 23.15 9.95
N ASP A 642 18.57 22.69 10.02
CA ASP A 642 19.08 21.74 10.99
C ASP A 642 20.49 22.16 11.35
N LEU A 643 20.60 22.94 12.43
CA LEU A 643 21.89 23.54 12.85
C LEU A 643 22.86 22.50 13.37
N ASN A 644 22.37 21.36 13.89
CA ASN A 644 23.23 20.28 14.36
C ASN A 644 23.98 19.57 13.23
N LYS A 645 23.36 19.51 12.05
CA LYS A 645 24.03 19.06 10.81
C LYS A 645 24.78 20.22 10.09
N GLY A 646 24.81 21.41 10.66
CA GLY A 646 25.36 22.62 10.02
C GLY A 646 24.53 23.09 8.81
N ILE A 647 23.28 22.70 8.71
CA ILE A 647 22.36 23.09 7.61
C ILE A 647 21.77 24.47 7.96
N SER A 648 22.16 25.49 7.19
CA SER A 648 21.67 26.85 7.33
C SER A 648 20.36 27.12 6.59
N ASN A 649 20.09 26.38 5.50
CA ASN A 649 18.85 26.50 4.74
C ASN A 649 18.54 25.22 3.94
N ILE A 650 17.26 24.84 3.91
CA ILE A 650 16.72 23.86 2.97
C ILE A 650 15.62 24.54 2.17
N SER A 651 15.74 24.51 0.86
CA SER A 651 14.74 25.03 -0.07
C SER A 651 13.92 23.87 -0.65
N TYR A 652 12.63 24.10 -0.85
CA TYR A 652 11.70 23.10 -1.38
C TYR A 652 11.11 23.54 -2.72
N ASN A 653 10.76 22.59 -3.56
CA ASN A 653 10.00 22.82 -4.78
C ASN A 653 8.47 22.77 -4.49
N CYS A 654 7.65 22.95 -5.54
CA CYS A 654 6.19 22.97 -5.43
C CYS A 654 5.57 21.61 -5.02
N LEU A 655 6.35 20.54 -4.98
CA LEU A 655 5.94 19.21 -4.51
C LEU A 655 6.35 18.94 -3.05
N ASN A 656 6.87 19.95 -2.33
CA ASN A 656 7.46 19.82 -1.00
C ASN A 656 8.66 18.85 -0.94
N LEU A 657 9.36 18.66 -2.06
CA LEU A 657 10.62 17.91 -2.11
C LEU A 657 11.79 18.91 -1.97
N PRO A 658 12.86 18.58 -1.22
CA PRO A 658 14.01 19.46 -1.09
C PRO A 658 14.65 19.70 -2.46
N SER A 659 14.80 20.95 -2.85
CA SER A 659 15.51 21.34 -4.08
C SER A 659 16.97 21.68 -3.81
N ALA A 660 17.29 22.18 -2.61
CA ALA A 660 18.66 22.44 -2.20
C ALA A 660 18.81 22.38 -0.67
N VAL A 661 19.91 21.82 -0.22
CA VAL A 661 20.40 21.88 1.15
C VAL A 661 21.67 22.71 1.15
N THR A 662 21.70 23.79 1.95
CA THR A 662 22.85 24.69 2.08
C THR A 662 23.43 24.58 3.48
N PHE A 663 24.74 24.33 3.56
CA PHE A 663 25.46 24.23 4.80
C PHE A 663 26.12 25.59 5.18
N SER A 664 26.38 25.77 6.44
CA SER A 664 26.98 27.00 6.99
C SER A 664 28.38 27.33 6.44
N ASP A 665 29.12 26.33 5.94
CA ASP A 665 30.43 26.51 5.30
C ASP A 665 30.34 26.82 3.80
N GLY A 666 29.11 26.99 3.25
CA GLY A 666 28.87 27.25 1.82
C GLY A 666 28.82 26.01 0.96
N SER A 667 28.98 24.82 1.51
CA SER A 667 28.71 23.54 0.79
C SER A 667 27.23 23.42 0.47
N THR A 668 26.90 22.77 -0.65
CA THR A 668 25.48 22.57 -1.08
C THR A 668 25.24 21.19 -1.61
N ILE A 669 24.00 20.71 -1.42
CA ILE A 669 23.46 19.53 -2.11
C ILE A 669 22.21 20.02 -2.84
N ALA A 670 22.19 19.91 -4.16
CA ALA A 670 21.07 20.31 -4.99
C ALA A 670 20.40 19.07 -5.63
N TYR A 671 19.08 19.04 -5.57
CA TYR A 671 18.28 17.98 -6.15
C TYR A 671 17.42 18.53 -7.29
N THR A 672 17.33 17.80 -8.39
CA THR A 672 16.46 18.14 -9.52
C THR A 672 15.41 17.05 -9.68
N TYR A 673 14.16 17.45 -9.77
CA TYR A 673 13.01 16.55 -9.93
C TYR A 673 12.22 16.88 -11.20
N GLY A 674 11.57 15.89 -11.77
CA GLY A 674 10.43 16.08 -12.64
C GLY A 674 9.22 16.59 -11.85
N ALA A 675 8.28 17.25 -12.51
CA ALA A 675 7.04 17.68 -11.89
C ALA A 675 6.12 16.49 -11.52
N ASP A 676 6.47 15.30 -11.95
CA ASP A 676 5.90 14.00 -11.53
C ASP A 676 6.53 13.44 -10.25
N GLY A 677 7.44 14.15 -9.60
CA GLY A 677 8.15 13.74 -8.38
C GLY A 677 9.39 12.88 -8.61
N THR A 678 9.69 12.48 -9.85
CA THR A 678 10.86 11.65 -10.16
C THR A 678 12.16 12.42 -9.91
N LYS A 679 13.06 11.87 -9.07
CA LYS A 679 14.41 12.42 -8.87
C LYS A 679 15.27 12.17 -10.13
N LEU A 680 15.77 13.22 -10.73
CA LEU A 680 16.52 13.19 -11.98
C LEU A 680 18.02 13.43 -11.78
N LYS A 681 18.39 14.23 -10.77
CA LYS A 681 19.79 14.62 -10.53
C LYS A 681 20.04 15.01 -9.09
N THR A 682 21.22 14.68 -8.59
CA THR A 682 21.79 15.22 -7.34
C THR A 682 23.16 15.80 -7.63
N VAL A 683 23.42 17.01 -7.12
CA VAL A 683 24.73 17.69 -7.24
C VAL A 683 25.23 18.02 -5.82
N HIS A 684 26.31 17.38 -5.42
CA HIS A 684 27.03 17.68 -4.19
C HIS A 684 28.20 18.62 -4.48
N LYS A 685 28.17 19.83 -3.95
CA LYS A 685 29.29 20.77 -3.97
C LYS A 685 29.81 20.91 -2.56
N ILE A 686 30.92 20.24 -2.23
CA ILE A 686 31.50 20.19 -0.91
C ILE A 686 32.91 20.79 -0.99
N GLY A 687 33.09 21.98 -0.44
CA GLY A 687 34.28 22.77 -0.65
C GLY A 687 34.49 23.06 -2.15
N SER A 688 35.66 22.69 -2.69
CA SER A 688 35.98 22.81 -4.13
C SER A 688 35.54 21.60 -4.97
N THR A 689 35.09 20.50 -4.34
CA THR A 689 34.73 19.26 -5.06
C THR A 689 33.27 19.26 -5.43
N THR A 690 32.97 18.99 -6.69
CA THR A 690 31.61 18.76 -7.20
C THR A 690 31.45 17.32 -7.66
N THR A 691 30.43 16.66 -7.15
CA THR A 691 30.02 15.31 -7.62
C THR A 691 28.60 15.40 -8.12
N THR A 692 28.35 14.93 -9.33
CA THR A 692 27.01 14.90 -9.95
C THR A 692 26.56 13.45 -10.09
N THR A 693 25.35 13.15 -9.66
CA THR A 693 24.67 11.87 -9.92
C THR A 693 23.44 12.15 -10.78
N ASP A 694 23.35 11.55 -11.96
CA ASP A 694 22.17 11.61 -12.83
C ASP A 694 21.45 10.26 -12.78
N TYR A 695 20.10 10.31 -12.70
CA TYR A 695 19.23 9.15 -12.61
C TYR A 695 18.41 9.04 -13.90
N CYS A 696 18.68 8.00 -14.69
CA CYS A 696 17.94 7.73 -15.94
C CYS A 696 17.32 6.33 -15.81
N GLY A 697 16.11 6.26 -15.25
CA GLY A 697 15.50 4.98 -14.91
C GLY A 697 16.38 4.18 -13.94
N ASN A 698 16.81 3.00 -14.37
CA ASN A 698 17.71 2.13 -13.60
C ASN A 698 19.20 2.34 -13.91
N VAL A 699 19.54 3.24 -14.84
CA VAL A 699 20.94 3.57 -15.15
C VAL A 699 21.38 4.80 -14.38
N ILE A 700 22.33 4.63 -13.48
CA ILE A 700 22.88 5.68 -12.63
C ILE A 700 24.23 6.14 -13.17
N TYR A 701 24.35 7.45 -13.34
CA TYR A 701 25.58 8.10 -13.76
C TYR A 701 26.24 8.82 -12.58
N GLU A 702 27.56 8.82 -12.55
CA GLU A 702 28.34 9.66 -11.66
C GLU A 702 29.34 10.48 -12.48
N ASN A 703 29.28 11.80 -12.36
CA ASN A 703 30.10 12.74 -13.13
C ASN A 703 30.03 12.48 -14.65
N GLY A 704 28.85 12.16 -15.15
CA GLY A 704 28.59 11.87 -16.57
C GLY A 704 29.09 10.51 -17.05
N VAL A 705 29.56 9.62 -16.17
CA VAL A 705 29.97 8.25 -16.50
C VAL A 705 28.89 7.28 -16.07
N GLN A 706 28.50 6.32 -16.95
CA GLN A 706 27.60 5.23 -16.61
C GLN A 706 28.23 4.36 -15.52
N LYS A 707 27.70 4.38 -14.30
CA LYS A 707 28.29 3.71 -13.14
C LYS A 707 27.59 2.42 -12.80
N LEU A 708 26.29 2.47 -12.56
CA LEU A 708 25.47 1.34 -12.12
C LEU A 708 24.28 1.14 -13.04
N LEU A 709 23.91 -0.12 -13.28
CA LEU A 709 22.60 -0.52 -13.77
C LEU A 709 21.91 -1.30 -12.65
N LEU A 710 20.82 -0.74 -12.11
CA LEU A 710 20.07 -1.37 -11.04
C LEU A 710 19.25 -2.53 -11.57
N THR A 711 19.27 -3.67 -10.89
CA THR A 711 18.48 -4.87 -11.22
C THR A 711 17.50 -5.21 -10.10
N GLU A 712 16.61 -6.20 -10.32
CA GLU A 712 15.65 -6.64 -9.32
C GLU A 712 16.30 -7.19 -8.04
N GLU A 713 17.51 -7.75 -8.15
CA GLU A 713 18.20 -8.40 -7.03
C GLU A 713 19.50 -7.67 -6.60
N GLY A 714 19.77 -6.51 -7.18
CA GLY A 714 20.99 -5.76 -6.87
C GLY A 714 21.37 -4.75 -7.95
N TYR A 715 22.58 -4.85 -8.49
CA TYR A 715 23.03 -3.97 -9.57
C TYR A 715 24.16 -4.62 -10.40
N VAL A 716 24.44 -4.01 -11.55
CA VAL A 716 25.60 -4.30 -12.38
C VAL A 716 26.51 -3.07 -12.39
N THR A 717 27.80 -3.25 -12.14
CA THR A 717 28.80 -2.23 -12.41
C THR A 717 29.06 -2.14 -13.91
N LEU A 718 28.78 -0.96 -14.51
CA LEU A 718 28.83 -0.81 -15.97
C LEU A 718 30.25 -0.66 -16.54
N SER A 719 31.26 -0.47 -15.68
CA SER A 719 32.67 -0.43 -16.05
C SER A 719 33.25 -1.79 -16.41
N ASP A 720 32.79 -2.85 -15.74
CA ASP A 720 33.34 -4.23 -15.91
C ASP A 720 32.25 -5.29 -16.14
N GLY A 721 30.96 -4.89 -16.13
CA GLY A 721 29.82 -5.77 -16.37
C GLY A 721 29.54 -6.80 -15.26
N LYS A 722 30.12 -6.60 -14.06
CA LYS A 722 29.91 -7.54 -12.94
C LYS A 722 28.60 -7.32 -12.21
N TYR A 723 27.97 -8.43 -11.84
CA TYR A 723 26.74 -8.46 -11.06
C TYR A 723 27.03 -8.47 -9.57
N HIS A 724 26.25 -7.69 -8.83
CA HIS A 724 26.27 -7.56 -7.38
C HIS A 724 24.86 -7.78 -6.85
N TYR A 725 24.71 -8.53 -5.76
CA TYR A 725 23.44 -8.98 -5.22
C TYR A 725 23.26 -8.52 -3.78
N TYR A 726 22.02 -8.19 -3.42
CA TYR A 726 21.64 -7.82 -2.07
C TYR A 726 21.05 -9.03 -1.31
N LEU A 727 21.68 -9.38 -0.18
CA LEU A 727 21.04 -10.27 0.78
C LEU A 727 20.29 -9.40 1.78
N LYS A 728 18.96 -9.46 1.71
CA LYS A 728 18.06 -8.61 2.46
C LYS A 728 17.50 -9.35 3.68
N ASP A 729 17.25 -8.60 4.77
CA ASP A 729 16.49 -9.10 5.90
C ASP A 729 14.96 -8.99 5.70
N HIS A 730 14.18 -9.29 6.74
CA HIS A 730 12.71 -9.27 6.71
C HIS A 730 12.09 -7.89 6.42
N GLN A 731 12.83 -6.80 6.60
CA GLN A 731 12.41 -5.42 6.31
C GLN A 731 12.93 -4.93 4.95
N GLY A 732 13.64 -5.75 4.18
CA GLY A 732 14.29 -5.34 2.94
C GLY A 732 15.58 -4.55 3.14
N ASN A 733 16.15 -4.51 4.34
CA ASN A 733 17.44 -3.89 4.59
C ASN A 733 18.55 -4.64 3.85
N ASN A 734 19.43 -3.93 3.15
CA ASN A 734 20.58 -4.53 2.50
C ASN A 734 21.62 -4.88 3.57
N ARG A 735 21.60 -6.13 4.03
CA ARG A 735 22.50 -6.65 5.08
C ARG A 735 23.87 -7.04 4.54
N VAL A 736 23.88 -7.63 3.34
CA VAL A 736 25.14 -8.05 2.69
C VAL A 736 25.04 -7.75 1.20
N VAL A 737 26.12 -7.24 0.65
CA VAL A 737 26.34 -7.19 -0.80
C VAL A 737 27.35 -8.25 -1.16
N ILE A 738 27.00 -9.13 -2.09
CA ILE A 738 27.88 -10.13 -2.65
C ILE A 738 28.06 -9.89 -4.14
N ASN A 739 29.23 -10.21 -4.69
CA ASN A 739 29.40 -10.24 -6.15
C ASN A 739 28.86 -11.55 -6.75
N GLN A 740 28.91 -11.66 -8.06
CA GLN A 740 28.46 -12.84 -8.82
C GLN A 740 29.12 -14.16 -8.40
N SER A 741 30.32 -14.10 -7.82
CA SER A 741 31.07 -15.29 -7.31
C SER A 741 30.70 -15.63 -5.85
N GLY A 742 29.84 -14.86 -5.20
CA GLY A 742 29.44 -15.03 -3.81
C GLY A 742 30.44 -14.45 -2.78
N THR A 743 31.42 -13.66 -3.25
CA THR A 743 32.34 -12.93 -2.35
C THR A 743 31.61 -11.75 -1.71
N VAL A 744 31.74 -11.61 -0.39
CA VAL A 744 31.19 -10.48 0.36
C VAL A 744 31.98 -9.22 0.06
N GLU A 745 31.30 -8.16 -0.37
CA GLU A 745 31.87 -6.85 -0.68
C GLU A 745 31.46 -5.79 0.34
N GLU A 746 30.29 -6.00 0.95
CA GLU A 746 29.76 -5.11 1.99
C GLU A 746 28.91 -5.92 2.96
N ALA A 747 28.98 -5.58 4.25
CA ALA A 747 28.03 -6.05 5.26
C ALA A 747 27.65 -4.90 6.17
N ASN A 748 26.33 -4.79 6.49
CA ASN A 748 25.77 -3.70 7.28
C ASN A 748 24.96 -4.21 8.48
N HIS A 749 25.07 -3.50 9.60
CA HIS A 749 24.31 -3.72 10.80
C HIS A 749 23.60 -2.43 11.19
N TYR A 750 22.30 -2.54 11.47
CA TYR A 750 21.43 -1.39 11.70
C TYR A 750 20.87 -1.39 13.12
N TYR A 751 20.80 -0.20 13.71
CA TYR A 751 19.87 0.06 14.81
C TYR A 751 18.42 -0.12 14.28
N PRO A 752 17.44 -0.37 15.16
CA PRO A 752 16.04 -0.50 14.76
C PRO A 752 15.49 0.65 13.92
N PHE A 753 15.86 1.90 14.25
CA PHE A 753 15.47 3.07 13.47
C PHE A 753 16.37 3.36 12.26
N GLY A 754 17.23 2.42 11.85
CA GLY A 754 17.94 2.46 10.57
C GLY A 754 19.33 3.06 10.58
N GLY A 755 19.83 3.52 11.72
CA GLY A 755 21.22 3.96 11.84
C GLY A 755 22.20 2.80 11.60
N VAL A 756 23.25 3.02 10.81
CA VAL A 756 24.29 2.00 10.52
C VAL A 756 25.31 2.01 11.64
N PHE A 757 25.27 1.07 12.59
CA PHE A 757 26.20 1.05 13.72
C PHE A 757 27.52 0.30 13.45
N ALA A 758 27.55 -0.56 12.45
CA ALA A 758 28.74 -1.23 12.00
C ALA A 758 28.59 -1.62 10.53
N SER A 759 29.67 -1.47 9.78
CA SER A 759 29.72 -1.91 8.39
C SER A 759 31.12 -2.35 8.02
N SER A 760 31.21 -3.25 7.02
CA SER A 760 32.46 -3.55 6.31
C SER A 760 32.21 -3.29 4.83
N GLY A 761 33.07 -2.50 4.20
CA GLY A 761 32.86 -2.01 2.83
C GLY A 761 31.84 -0.87 2.77
N ASN A 762 31.81 -0.19 1.62
CA ASN A 762 30.80 0.82 1.28
C ASN A 762 30.77 0.98 -0.25
N VAL A 763 30.23 -0.04 -0.94
CA VAL A 763 30.33 -0.16 -2.41
C VAL A 763 29.15 0.46 -3.14
N GLN A 764 28.08 0.78 -2.41
CA GLN A 764 26.84 1.31 -2.97
C GLN A 764 26.02 2.08 -1.90
N PRO A 765 25.12 3.03 -2.29
CA PRO A 765 24.43 3.89 -1.34
C PRO A 765 23.15 3.29 -0.76
N TYR A 766 22.61 2.19 -1.29
CA TYR A 766 21.29 1.66 -0.88
C TYR A 766 21.43 0.80 0.37
N LYS A 767 20.85 1.22 1.50
CA LYS A 767 21.07 0.61 2.81
C LYS A 767 19.78 0.14 3.48
N TYR A 768 19.29 0.86 4.48
CA TYR A 768 18.09 0.54 5.26
C TYR A 768 16.83 0.57 4.36
N ASN A 769 15.96 -0.44 4.45
CA ASN A 769 14.81 -0.70 3.56
C ASN A 769 15.15 -0.63 2.05
N GLY A 770 16.42 -0.85 1.68
CA GLY A 770 16.89 -0.68 0.31
C GLY A 770 16.91 0.78 -0.18
N LYS A 771 16.72 1.76 0.69
CA LYS A 771 16.68 3.18 0.34
C LYS A 771 18.07 3.76 0.16
N GLU A 772 18.18 4.76 -0.72
CA GLU A 772 19.42 5.48 -0.95
C GLU A 772 19.76 6.35 0.27
N LEU A 773 20.94 6.12 0.84
CA LEU A 773 21.50 6.92 1.93
C LEU A 773 22.40 8.02 1.35
N ASP A 774 22.02 9.27 1.50
CA ASP A 774 22.90 10.40 1.24
C ASP A 774 23.72 10.69 2.51
N ALA A 775 24.93 10.11 2.56
CA ALA A 775 25.86 10.25 3.68
C ALA A 775 26.85 11.42 3.49
N LYS A 776 26.83 12.11 2.35
CA LYS A 776 27.79 13.16 2.04
C LYS A 776 27.59 14.36 2.98
N LYS A 777 28.71 14.95 3.41
CA LYS A 777 28.75 16.09 4.35
C LYS A 777 28.04 15.83 5.69
N GLY A 778 27.82 14.54 6.05
CA GLY A 778 27.11 14.17 7.29
C GLY A 778 25.59 14.35 7.24
N LEU A 779 25.01 14.50 6.05
CA LEU A 779 23.57 14.62 5.89
C LEU A 779 22.83 13.40 6.46
N ASN A 780 23.28 12.18 6.08
CA ASN A 780 22.77 10.89 6.57
C ASN A 780 21.25 10.75 6.49
N TRP A 781 20.64 11.25 5.42
CA TRP A 781 19.24 11.07 5.15
C TRP A 781 18.99 9.91 4.19
N TYR A 782 17.92 9.15 4.46
CA TYR A 782 17.39 8.17 3.52
C TYR A 782 16.31 8.79 2.64
N ASP A 783 16.41 8.58 1.33
CA ASP A 783 15.43 9.04 0.36
C ASP A 783 14.30 8.00 0.22
N TYR A 784 13.10 8.32 0.72
CA TYR A 784 11.89 7.49 0.60
C TYR A 784 10.99 7.92 -0.57
N GLY A 785 11.45 8.81 -1.44
CA GLY A 785 10.69 9.36 -2.56
C GLY A 785 9.90 10.59 -2.16
N ALA A 786 8.75 10.44 -1.49
CA ALA A 786 7.94 11.56 -1.05
C ALA A 786 8.55 12.36 0.11
N ARG A 787 9.38 11.73 0.95
CA ARG A 787 10.01 12.34 2.13
C ARG A 787 11.46 11.88 2.32
N HIS A 788 12.25 12.70 3.02
CA HIS A 788 13.56 12.28 3.52
C HIS A 788 13.48 11.90 5.00
N TYR A 789 14.09 10.77 5.34
CA TYR A 789 14.09 10.19 6.68
C TYR A 789 15.45 10.39 7.37
N ASP A 790 15.42 10.89 8.60
CA ASP A 790 16.60 11.04 9.45
C ASP A 790 16.63 9.94 10.52
N ALA A 791 17.50 8.94 10.34
CA ALA A 791 17.63 7.82 11.27
C ALA A 791 18.21 8.24 12.64
N ALA A 792 18.97 9.35 12.72
CA ALA A 792 19.51 9.84 14.00
C ALA A 792 18.39 10.37 14.90
N LEU A 793 17.36 10.94 14.30
CA LEU A 793 16.18 11.48 14.97
C LEU A 793 14.98 10.52 15.00
N GLY A 794 15.00 9.45 14.19
CA GLY A 794 13.91 8.48 14.06
C GLY A 794 12.62 9.07 13.46
N ARG A 795 12.73 10.10 12.59
CA ARG A 795 11.58 10.81 12.03
C ARG A 795 11.81 11.34 10.61
N PHE A 796 10.73 11.64 9.92
CA PHE A 796 10.77 12.34 8.64
C PHE A 796 11.01 13.84 8.81
N THR A 797 11.57 14.47 7.76
CA THR A 797 11.90 15.91 7.73
C THR A 797 10.73 16.79 7.33
N THR A 798 9.68 16.22 6.75
CA THR A 798 8.50 16.93 6.23
C THR A 798 7.21 16.26 6.70
N VAL A 799 6.08 16.99 6.64
CA VAL A 799 4.75 16.50 6.93
C VAL A 799 4.39 15.38 5.95
N ASP A 800 3.74 14.34 6.45
CA ASP A 800 3.25 13.25 5.63
C ASP A 800 2.15 13.73 4.66
N PRO A 801 2.33 13.55 3.34
CA PRO A 801 1.26 13.82 2.37
C PRO A 801 -0.03 13.03 2.65
N SER A 802 0.11 11.84 3.29
CA SER A 802 -0.98 10.96 3.70
C SER A 802 -1.33 11.05 5.19
N ALA A 803 -0.95 12.14 5.91
CA ALA A 803 -1.17 12.30 7.35
C ALA A 803 -2.65 12.11 7.77
N GLU A 804 -3.60 12.38 6.87
CA GLU A 804 -5.04 12.20 7.08
C GLU A 804 -5.46 10.71 7.15
N ASN A 805 -4.55 9.77 6.90
CA ASN A 805 -4.75 8.34 7.13
C ASN A 805 -4.40 7.92 8.57
N TYR A 806 -3.63 8.75 9.29
CA TYR A 806 -2.99 8.43 10.58
C TYR A 806 -3.28 9.52 11.62
N TYR A 807 -4.53 9.92 11.80
CA TYR A 807 -4.96 11.02 12.66
C TYR A 807 -4.43 10.97 14.10
N SER A 808 -4.24 9.77 14.66
CA SER A 808 -3.81 9.57 16.04
C SER A 808 -2.32 9.80 16.27
N THR A 809 -1.53 10.00 15.20
CA THR A 809 -0.07 10.10 15.27
C THR A 809 0.45 11.42 14.72
N SER A 810 1.69 11.74 15.06
CA SER A 810 2.40 12.90 14.51
C SER A 810 2.62 12.71 12.99
N PRO A 811 2.40 13.76 12.17
CA PRO A 811 2.67 13.70 10.72
C PRO A 811 4.14 13.46 10.35
N PHE A 812 5.05 13.47 11.31
CA PHE A 812 6.49 13.26 11.12
C PHE A 812 6.94 11.85 11.55
N THR A 813 6.04 11.04 12.08
CA THR A 813 6.36 9.71 12.62
C THR A 813 6.76 8.74 11.51
N TYR A 814 7.80 7.93 11.79
CA TYR A 814 8.24 6.84 10.93
C TYR A 814 7.61 5.52 11.41
N CYS A 815 6.95 4.79 10.50
CA CYS A 815 6.44 3.43 10.72
C CYS A 815 5.67 3.25 12.04
N LEU A 816 4.82 4.23 12.42
CA LEU A 816 4.04 4.22 13.67
C LEU A 816 4.89 3.99 14.93
N ASN A 817 6.20 4.33 14.91
CA ASN A 817 7.19 4.02 15.94
C ASN A 817 7.43 2.52 16.20
N ASN A 818 7.10 1.66 15.23
CA ASN A 818 7.40 0.24 15.27
C ASN A 818 8.10 -0.20 13.97
N PRO A 819 9.34 0.27 13.76
CA PRO A 819 10.06 0.03 12.51
C PRO A 819 10.47 -1.42 12.30
N LEU A 820 10.21 -2.33 13.25
CA LEU A 820 10.49 -3.76 13.13
C LEU A 820 9.37 -4.51 12.41
N ASN A 821 8.12 -4.07 12.63
CA ASN A 821 6.94 -4.71 12.05
C ASN A 821 6.41 -3.94 10.83
N TYR A 822 6.80 -2.68 10.67
CA TYR A 822 6.31 -1.81 9.59
C TYR A 822 7.45 -1.23 8.79
N ILE A 823 7.17 -0.98 7.52
CA ILE A 823 7.99 -0.19 6.60
C ILE A 823 7.14 0.89 5.96
N ASP A 824 7.78 1.96 5.52
CA ASP A 824 7.17 2.96 4.64
C ASP A 824 7.83 2.86 3.26
N PRO A 825 7.16 2.25 2.27
CA PRO A 825 7.79 2.03 0.97
C PRO A 825 8.10 3.31 0.19
N LEU A 826 7.29 4.35 0.36
CA LEU A 826 7.28 5.52 -0.51
C LEU A 826 7.43 6.85 0.23
N GLY A 827 7.48 6.81 1.56
CA GLY A 827 7.43 8.01 2.38
C GLY A 827 6.02 8.58 2.53
N THR A 828 4.97 7.75 2.39
CA THR A 828 3.56 8.19 2.47
C THR A 828 2.66 7.25 3.25
N ASP A 829 2.94 5.95 3.26
CA ASP A 829 2.07 4.93 3.84
C ASP A 829 2.87 3.89 4.60
N THR A 830 2.34 3.44 5.73
CA THR A 830 2.94 2.40 6.56
C THR A 830 2.34 1.04 6.22
N VAL A 831 3.20 0.06 5.89
CA VAL A 831 2.82 -1.31 5.51
C VAL A 831 3.40 -2.28 6.51
N ASP A 832 2.60 -3.27 6.97
CA ASP A 832 3.11 -4.38 7.81
C ASP A 832 4.05 -5.26 6.98
N VAL A 833 5.24 -5.54 7.50
CA VAL A 833 6.25 -6.39 6.81
C VAL A 833 5.75 -7.80 6.51
N LYS A 834 4.74 -8.29 7.24
CA LYS A 834 4.11 -9.60 7.01
C LYS A 834 3.26 -9.61 5.73
N ASP A 835 2.75 -8.46 5.32
CA ASP A 835 1.88 -8.30 4.15
C ASP A 835 2.67 -7.93 2.88
N VAL A 836 3.97 -7.73 2.99
CA VAL A 836 4.85 -7.41 1.87
C VAL A 836 5.27 -8.67 1.12
N ASP A 837 4.86 -8.80 -0.12
CA ASP A 837 5.41 -9.81 -1.01
C ASP A 837 6.78 -9.35 -1.55
N TRP A 838 7.83 -9.68 -0.83
CA TRP A 838 9.21 -9.32 -1.18
C TRP A 838 9.68 -9.85 -2.54
N ASN A 839 8.94 -10.77 -3.17
CA ASN A 839 9.22 -11.24 -4.53
C ASN A 839 8.64 -10.30 -5.59
N LYS A 840 7.67 -9.47 -5.21
CA LYS A 840 7.00 -8.49 -6.07
C LYS A 840 7.37 -7.06 -5.69
N PHE A 841 7.78 -6.84 -4.45
CA PHE A 841 8.10 -5.51 -3.92
C PHE A 841 9.51 -5.08 -4.33
N ASP A 842 9.60 -4.09 -5.21
CA ASP A 842 10.85 -3.38 -5.49
C ASP A 842 10.73 -1.93 -5.02
N PRO A 843 11.35 -1.58 -3.89
CA PRO A 843 11.27 -0.22 -3.34
C PRO A 843 11.84 0.86 -4.27
N LYS A 844 12.45 0.47 -5.40
CA LYS A 844 12.99 1.38 -6.42
C LYS A 844 12.08 1.49 -7.64
N LYS A 845 11.28 0.46 -7.92
CA LYS A 845 10.29 0.43 -9.01
C LYS A 845 8.94 0.99 -8.58
N ASP A 846 8.62 0.83 -7.30
CA ASP A 846 7.43 1.39 -6.67
C ASP A 846 7.65 2.86 -6.26
N VAL A 847 8.48 3.59 -7.00
CA VAL A 847 8.46 5.06 -6.96
C VAL A 847 7.15 5.47 -7.62
N VAL A 848 6.13 5.62 -6.79
CA VAL A 848 4.90 6.31 -7.18
C VAL A 848 5.32 7.72 -7.52
N ALA A 849 5.02 8.16 -8.73
CA ALA A 849 4.84 9.58 -8.94
C ALA A 849 3.93 10.06 -7.81
N LEU A 850 4.35 11.10 -7.10
CA LEU A 850 3.50 11.73 -6.11
C LEU A 850 2.17 11.96 -6.81
N ASP A 851 1.16 11.17 -6.43
CA ASP A 851 -0.21 11.44 -6.86
C ASP A 851 -0.39 12.94 -6.72
N GLU A 852 -0.98 13.56 -7.72
CA GLU A 852 -1.52 14.92 -7.60
C GLU A 852 -1.89 15.13 -6.17
N VAL A 853 -1.52 16.26 -5.57
CA VAL A 853 -1.90 16.57 -4.19
C VAL A 853 -3.37 16.20 -4.08
N ALA A 854 -3.58 14.94 -3.76
CA ALA A 854 -4.89 14.37 -3.71
C ALA A 854 -5.50 15.05 -2.50
N VAL A 855 -6.26 16.10 -2.77
CA VAL A 855 -7.14 16.67 -1.78
C VAL A 855 -8.04 15.52 -1.40
N SER A 856 -7.63 14.78 -0.35
CA SER A 856 -8.45 13.73 0.21
C SER A 856 -9.68 14.42 0.77
N VAL A 857 -10.72 14.44 -0.03
CA VAL A 857 -12.04 14.73 0.50
C VAL A 857 -12.33 13.58 1.47
N PRO A 858 -12.82 13.83 2.70
CA PRO A 858 -13.15 12.78 3.66
C PRO A 858 -14.17 11.74 3.20
N ASN A 859 -14.73 11.87 2.02
CA ASN A 859 -15.50 10.82 1.33
C ASN A 859 -14.54 9.88 0.58
N ALA A 860 -13.80 9.08 1.34
CA ALA A 860 -12.79 8.13 0.88
C ALA A 860 -13.27 7.10 -0.17
N LEU A 861 -14.57 6.94 -0.38
CA LEU A 861 -15.13 5.97 -1.32
C LEU A 861 -15.08 6.41 -2.79
N THR A 862 -14.99 7.69 -3.08
CA THR A 862 -14.96 8.18 -4.48
C THR A 862 -13.58 7.97 -5.12
N LYS A 863 -12.52 7.89 -4.32
CA LYS A 863 -11.13 7.74 -4.82
C LYS A 863 -10.61 6.30 -4.88
N VAL A 864 -11.14 5.39 -4.07
CA VAL A 864 -10.66 3.99 -4.07
C VAL A 864 -11.00 3.29 -5.39
N GLY A 865 -12.10 3.64 -6.05
CA GLY A 865 -12.46 3.12 -7.37
C GLY A 865 -11.61 3.70 -8.52
N THR A 866 -11.10 4.92 -8.37
CA THR A 866 -10.27 5.59 -9.38
C THR A 866 -8.78 5.32 -9.18
N ARG A 867 -8.30 5.11 -7.96
CA ARG A 867 -6.90 4.75 -7.70
C ARG A 867 -6.49 3.40 -8.31
N ALA A 868 -7.41 2.48 -8.47
CA ALA A 868 -7.14 1.20 -9.13
C ALA A 868 -7.04 1.31 -10.67
N LEU A 869 -7.34 2.47 -11.25
CA LEU A 869 -7.44 2.68 -12.69
C LEU A 869 -6.58 3.82 -13.22
N GLU A 870 -5.90 4.61 -12.37
CA GLU A 870 -5.00 5.66 -12.84
C GLU A 870 -3.59 5.12 -13.02
N PRO A 871 -2.97 5.33 -14.19
CA PRO A 871 -1.59 4.92 -14.42
C PRO A 871 -0.67 5.73 -13.51
N ILE A 872 0.18 5.02 -12.79
CA ILE A 872 1.27 5.59 -12.04
C ILE A 872 2.20 6.26 -13.05
N SER A 873 2.35 7.58 -12.98
CA SER A 873 3.23 8.33 -13.85
C SER A 873 4.68 8.07 -13.49
N GLY A 874 5.46 7.61 -14.44
CA GLY A 874 6.87 7.29 -14.32
C GLY A 874 7.20 5.94 -14.99
N PHE A 875 8.37 5.88 -15.63
CA PHE A 875 8.80 4.73 -16.43
C PHE A 875 8.71 3.38 -15.68
N TRP A 876 8.98 3.37 -14.38
CA TRP A 876 8.99 2.18 -13.53
C TRP A 876 7.69 1.92 -12.75
N GLY A 877 6.96 2.94 -12.43
CA GLY A 877 5.67 2.78 -11.76
C GLY A 877 4.66 2.02 -12.62
N TYR A 878 4.77 2.16 -13.93
CA TYR A 878 3.89 1.50 -14.88
C TYR A 878 4.13 -0.02 -15.00
N VAL A 879 5.36 -0.48 -14.84
CA VAL A 879 5.69 -1.93 -14.84
C VAL A 879 5.18 -2.60 -13.56
N GLY A 880 5.24 -1.90 -12.41
CA GLY A 880 4.71 -2.39 -11.12
C GLY A 880 3.18 -2.54 -11.11
N TYR A 881 2.46 -1.62 -11.76
CA TYR A 881 0.99 -1.63 -11.80
C TYR A 881 0.39 -2.89 -12.45
N TYR A 882 1.05 -3.44 -13.49
CA TYR A 882 0.59 -4.66 -14.15
C TYR A 882 1.05 -5.97 -13.50
N LEU A 883 1.91 -5.90 -12.49
CA LEU A 883 2.31 -7.06 -11.69
C LEU A 883 1.34 -7.35 -10.54
N LEU A 884 0.32 -6.50 -10.33
CA LEU A 884 -0.74 -6.78 -9.35
C LEU A 884 -1.55 -7.99 -9.81
N ASP A 885 -1.56 -9.01 -8.98
CA ASP A 885 -2.18 -10.29 -9.24
C ASP A 885 -3.70 -10.12 -9.41
N ILE A 886 -4.19 -10.43 -10.61
CA ILE A 886 -5.62 -10.40 -10.93
C ILE A 886 -6.33 -11.46 -10.08
N GLY A 887 -7.23 -11.03 -9.22
CA GLY A 887 -7.90 -11.87 -8.22
C GLY A 887 -7.31 -11.72 -6.82
N SER A 888 -6.34 -10.84 -6.62
CA SER A 888 -5.76 -10.54 -5.32
C SER A 888 -6.75 -9.84 -4.39
N THR A 889 -6.55 -10.09 -3.12
CA THR A 889 -7.31 -9.44 -2.04
C THR A 889 -6.51 -8.24 -1.56
N TYR A 890 -7.10 -7.06 -1.63
CA TYR A 890 -6.49 -5.82 -1.17
C TYR A 890 -7.05 -5.44 0.19
N HIS A 891 -6.18 -5.04 1.09
CA HIS A 891 -6.55 -4.51 2.40
C HIS A 891 -6.43 -3.00 2.37
N SER A 892 -7.45 -2.31 2.84
CA SER A 892 -7.41 -0.86 3.03
C SER A 892 -7.56 -0.57 4.52
N GLU A 893 -6.49 -0.13 5.14
CA GLU A 893 -6.54 0.32 6.53
C GLU A 893 -7.39 1.58 6.72
N GLN A 894 -7.53 2.40 5.68
CA GLN A 894 -8.40 3.58 5.71
C GLN A 894 -9.87 3.23 5.87
N THR A 895 -10.33 2.20 5.18
CA THR A 895 -11.73 1.77 5.22
C THR A 895 -11.94 0.54 6.08
N ARG A 896 -10.86 -0.12 6.51
CA ARG A 896 -10.87 -1.40 7.23
C ARG A 896 -11.71 -2.49 6.54
N PHE A 897 -11.67 -2.48 5.22
CA PHE A 897 -12.29 -3.49 4.38
C PHE A 897 -11.25 -4.18 3.51
N THR A 898 -11.50 -5.44 3.25
CA THR A 898 -10.80 -6.23 2.25
C THR A 898 -11.56 -6.17 0.93
N TYR A 899 -10.88 -5.84 -0.14
CA TYR A 899 -11.46 -5.72 -1.48
C TYR A 899 -10.96 -6.85 -2.36
N LYS A 900 -11.86 -7.51 -3.07
CA LYS A 900 -11.51 -8.40 -4.18
C LYS A 900 -11.65 -7.65 -5.50
N VAL A 901 -10.61 -7.68 -6.31
CA VAL A 901 -10.60 -7.07 -7.64
C VAL A 901 -10.74 -8.19 -8.68
N GLY A 902 -11.71 -8.06 -9.57
CA GLY A 902 -11.93 -8.99 -10.68
C GLY A 902 -10.94 -8.79 -11.82
N THR A 903 -10.98 -9.67 -12.79
CA THR A 903 -10.11 -9.66 -13.99
C THR A 903 -10.25 -8.42 -14.87
N ASP A 904 -11.30 -7.64 -14.65
CA ASP A 904 -11.62 -6.39 -15.33
C ASP A 904 -11.20 -5.13 -14.52
N GLY A 905 -10.43 -5.31 -13.43
CA GLY A 905 -10.05 -4.24 -12.52
C GLY A 905 -11.20 -3.74 -11.63
N VAL A 906 -12.35 -4.38 -11.65
CA VAL A 906 -13.53 -3.98 -10.85
C VAL A 906 -13.51 -4.69 -9.50
N ILE A 907 -13.84 -3.97 -8.42
CA ILE A 907 -14.02 -4.56 -7.10
C ILE A 907 -15.19 -5.53 -7.13
N THR A 908 -14.94 -6.83 -7.01
CA THR A 908 -15.93 -7.90 -7.07
C THR A 908 -16.42 -8.37 -5.71
N GLY A 909 -15.71 -8.01 -4.64
CA GLY A 909 -16.11 -8.32 -3.27
C GLY A 909 -15.54 -7.33 -2.28
N VAL A 910 -16.30 -7.02 -1.24
CA VAL A 910 -15.88 -6.17 -0.11
C VAL A 910 -16.27 -6.91 1.17
N ALA A 911 -15.28 -7.12 2.05
CA ALA A 911 -15.49 -7.71 3.37
C ALA A 911 -14.80 -6.86 4.44
N PRO A 912 -15.34 -6.74 5.65
CA PRO A 912 -14.63 -6.12 6.77
C PRO A 912 -13.33 -6.89 7.06
N MET A 913 -12.27 -6.18 7.41
CA MET A 913 -11.07 -6.83 7.94
C MET A 913 -11.38 -7.52 9.26
N VAL A 914 -10.97 -8.77 9.38
CA VAL A 914 -11.17 -9.54 10.60
C VAL A 914 -10.37 -8.92 11.74
N GLY A 915 -11.00 -8.69 12.88
CA GLY A 915 -10.36 -8.14 14.08
C GLY A 915 -10.37 -6.61 14.21
N THR A 916 -10.91 -5.87 13.24
CA THR A 916 -11.10 -4.42 13.39
C THR A 916 -12.58 -4.06 13.40
N PRO A 917 -13.05 -3.24 14.35
CA PRO A 917 -14.43 -2.79 14.30
C PRO A 917 -14.65 -1.96 13.03
N PRO A 918 -15.80 -2.10 12.35
CA PRO A 918 -16.12 -1.29 11.17
C PRO A 918 -16.13 0.19 11.55
N LEU A 919 -15.55 1.02 10.71
CA LEU A 919 -15.72 2.46 10.84
C LEU A 919 -17.21 2.79 10.77
N PRO A 920 -17.77 3.52 11.74
CA PRO A 920 -19.16 3.93 11.72
C PRO A 920 -19.39 4.86 10.53
N GLY A 921 -20.48 4.66 9.87
CA GLY A 921 -20.89 5.43 8.69
C GLY A 921 -21.10 4.55 7.45
N PHE A 922 -20.62 3.32 7.44
CA PHE A 922 -20.90 2.37 6.36
C PHE A 922 -22.05 1.40 6.70
N ALA A 923 -22.98 1.80 7.51
CA ALA A 923 -24.22 1.09 7.67
C ALA A 923 -25.08 1.28 6.43
N LYS A 924 -25.20 0.24 5.66
CA LYS A 924 -26.09 0.02 4.52
C LYS A 924 -25.57 0.42 3.15
N THR A 925 -25.45 -0.57 2.34
CA THR A 925 -25.46 -0.74 0.88
C THR A 925 -26.14 0.34 0.00
N SER A 926 -26.72 1.38 0.56
CA SER A 926 -27.30 2.50 -0.19
C SER A 926 -26.24 3.45 -0.78
N ASN A 927 -25.02 3.50 -0.23
CA ASN A 927 -23.98 4.40 -0.72
C ASN A 927 -23.09 3.80 -1.83
N LEU A 928 -23.05 2.47 -1.97
CA LEU A 928 -22.43 1.83 -3.15
C LEU A 928 -23.13 2.22 -4.47
N ASN A 929 -24.40 2.58 -4.42
CA ASN A 929 -25.12 3.10 -5.58
C ASN A 929 -24.63 4.47 -6.07
N THR A 930 -23.94 5.23 -5.23
CA THR A 930 -23.42 6.57 -5.56
C THR A 930 -22.06 6.50 -6.27
N ILE A 931 -21.27 5.46 -5.99
CA ILE A 931 -19.91 5.29 -6.57
C ILE A 931 -19.94 5.03 -8.08
N ARG A 932 -21.03 4.46 -8.62
CA ARG A 932 -21.16 4.16 -10.04
C ARG A 932 -22.16 5.06 -10.79
N GLY A 933 -22.68 6.10 -10.16
CA GLY A 933 -23.78 6.85 -10.74
C GLY A 933 -25.03 5.99 -10.95
N LEU A 934 -25.17 4.89 -10.17
CA LEU A 934 -26.26 3.96 -10.30
C LEU A 934 -27.54 4.56 -9.77
N TRP A 935 -28.59 4.41 -10.56
CA TRP A 935 -29.92 4.86 -10.24
C TRP A 935 -30.50 4.03 -9.09
N SER A 936 -31.15 4.68 -8.13
CA SER A 936 -31.88 4.01 -7.06
C SER A 936 -33.36 3.95 -7.40
N LEU A 937 -34.05 2.82 -7.07
CA LEU A 937 -35.52 2.67 -7.21
C LEU A 937 -36.28 3.52 -6.20
N THR A 938 -36.05 4.83 -6.18
CA THR A 938 -36.73 5.80 -5.34
C THR A 938 -37.41 6.86 -6.20
N LYS A 939 -38.43 7.49 -5.66
CA LYS A 939 -39.10 8.63 -6.34
C LYS A 939 -38.13 9.77 -6.66
N GLN A 940 -37.12 9.97 -5.84
CA GLN A 940 -36.12 11.05 -6.03
C GLN A 940 -35.14 10.76 -7.18
N GLY A 941 -34.78 9.49 -7.42
CA GLY A 941 -33.88 9.07 -8.49
C GLY A 941 -34.58 8.87 -9.84
N SER A 942 -35.91 8.97 -9.92
CA SER A 942 -36.70 8.71 -11.11
C SER A 942 -37.30 9.98 -11.71
N SER A 943 -37.43 10.00 -13.05
CA SER A 943 -38.14 11.05 -13.80
C SER A 943 -39.63 10.80 -13.88
N LYS A 944 -40.06 9.54 -13.75
CA LYS A 944 -41.46 9.12 -13.78
C LYS A 944 -41.64 7.81 -13.02
N VAL A 945 -42.78 7.62 -12.35
CA VAL A 945 -43.17 6.37 -11.65
C VAL A 945 -44.55 5.96 -12.13
N MET A 946 -44.70 4.66 -12.45
CA MET A 946 -45.98 4.04 -12.84
C MET A 946 -46.19 2.73 -12.11
N LYS A 947 -47.41 2.32 -11.87
CA LYS A 947 -47.79 1.10 -11.15
C LYS A 947 -48.42 0.09 -12.10
N HIS A 948 -47.98 -1.15 -12.03
CA HIS A 948 -48.62 -2.31 -12.69
C HIS A 948 -49.26 -3.20 -11.63
N PRO A 949 -50.49 -3.67 -11.82
CA PRO A 949 -51.24 -4.41 -10.79
C PRO A 949 -50.53 -5.64 -10.23
N ILE A 950 -49.80 -6.37 -11.08
CA ILE A 950 -49.11 -7.61 -10.70
C ILE A 950 -47.59 -7.40 -10.48
N ARG A 951 -46.94 -6.51 -11.21
CA ARG A 951 -45.48 -6.37 -11.23
C ARG A 951 -44.93 -5.27 -10.31
N GLY A 952 -45.81 -4.47 -9.71
CA GLY A 952 -45.44 -3.42 -8.76
C GLY A 952 -45.08 -2.08 -9.42
N LEU A 953 -44.22 -1.29 -8.75
CA LEU A 953 -43.85 0.05 -9.19
C LEU A 953 -42.68 0.04 -10.17
N PHE A 954 -42.87 0.64 -11.32
CA PHE A 954 -41.90 0.93 -12.35
C PHE A 954 -41.35 2.35 -12.20
N TYR A 955 -40.05 2.49 -12.23
CA TYR A 955 -39.36 3.77 -12.07
C TYR A 955 -38.55 4.06 -13.34
N LYS A 956 -38.82 5.19 -13.99
CA LYS A 956 -38.00 5.66 -15.14
C LYS A 956 -36.76 6.37 -14.60
N SER A 957 -35.62 5.79 -14.80
CA SER A 957 -34.33 6.35 -14.37
C SER A 957 -34.02 7.68 -15.06
N LYS A 958 -33.51 8.63 -14.27
CA LYS A 958 -33.03 9.93 -14.79
C LYS A 958 -31.72 9.82 -15.53
N SER A 959 -30.88 8.82 -15.20
CA SER A 959 -29.52 8.67 -15.71
C SER A 959 -29.46 7.94 -17.06
N ASP A 960 -30.27 6.91 -17.25
CA ASP A 960 -30.24 6.05 -18.45
C ASP A 960 -31.53 6.03 -19.26
N GLY A 961 -32.60 6.64 -18.74
CA GLY A 961 -33.92 6.70 -19.38
C GLY A 961 -34.67 5.36 -19.41
N LEU A 962 -34.12 4.30 -18.82
CA LEU A 962 -34.74 2.97 -18.78
C LEU A 962 -35.75 2.88 -17.63
N TRP A 963 -36.67 1.91 -17.75
CA TRP A 963 -37.68 1.64 -16.74
C TRP A 963 -37.28 0.43 -15.90
N TRP A 964 -37.23 0.59 -14.60
CA TRP A 964 -36.79 -0.40 -13.62
C TRP A 964 -37.92 -0.84 -12.71
N VAL A 965 -38.07 -2.14 -12.48
CA VAL A 965 -39.00 -2.73 -11.52
C VAL A 965 -38.32 -3.81 -10.71
N LYS A 966 -38.65 -3.94 -9.44
CA LYS A 966 -38.11 -5.01 -8.59
C LYS A 966 -38.61 -6.37 -9.07
N ASP A 967 -37.72 -7.32 -9.31
CA ASP A 967 -38.09 -8.70 -9.67
C ASP A 967 -38.63 -9.42 -8.43
N GLN A 968 -39.91 -9.71 -8.45
CA GLN A 968 -40.57 -10.41 -7.36
C GLN A 968 -40.25 -11.91 -7.32
N THR A 969 -39.82 -12.47 -8.45
CA THR A 969 -39.52 -13.90 -8.57
C THR A 969 -38.10 -14.28 -8.19
N LYS A 970 -37.19 -13.32 -8.20
CA LYS A 970 -35.74 -13.46 -7.91
C LYS A 970 -35.07 -14.62 -8.67
N HIS A 971 -35.58 -14.99 -9.81
CA HIS A 971 -35.10 -16.17 -10.55
C HIS A 971 -33.66 -15.94 -11.09
N GLY A 972 -32.77 -16.86 -10.75
CA GLY A 972 -31.37 -16.87 -11.27
C GLY A 972 -30.56 -15.63 -10.93
N GLY A 973 -30.67 -15.02 -9.70
CA GLY A 973 -29.89 -13.89 -9.26
C GLY A 973 -30.41 -12.51 -9.71
N SER A 974 -31.53 -12.46 -10.46
CA SER A 974 -32.17 -11.20 -10.84
C SER A 974 -32.80 -10.52 -9.62
N PHE A 975 -32.51 -9.23 -9.45
CA PHE A 975 -33.13 -8.40 -8.43
C PHE A 975 -34.03 -7.32 -9.03
N TYR A 976 -33.68 -6.87 -10.24
CA TYR A 976 -34.45 -5.93 -11.03
C TYR A 976 -34.67 -6.44 -12.44
N LYS A 977 -35.85 -6.13 -13.01
CA LYS A 977 -36.12 -6.23 -14.44
C LYS A 977 -36.12 -4.87 -15.06
N VAL A 978 -35.46 -4.74 -16.20
CA VAL A 978 -35.25 -3.47 -16.89
C VAL A 978 -35.92 -3.49 -18.25
N TYR A 979 -36.60 -2.41 -18.57
CA TYR A 979 -37.40 -2.28 -19.78
C TYR A 979 -37.03 -1.04 -20.56
N LYS A 980 -37.08 -1.11 -21.88
CA LYS A 980 -37.01 0.05 -22.77
C LYS A 980 -38.43 0.58 -23.07
N GLU A 981 -38.54 1.89 -23.16
CA GLU A 981 -39.76 2.57 -23.55
C GLU A 981 -39.96 2.49 -25.06
N THR A 982 -41.18 2.14 -25.48
CA THR A 982 -41.60 2.16 -26.86
C THR A 982 -42.89 2.96 -27.00
N ASN A 983 -43.30 3.32 -28.21
CA ASN A 983 -44.55 4.05 -28.46
C ASN A 983 -45.79 3.32 -27.96
N LYS A 984 -45.75 1.98 -27.81
CA LYS A 984 -46.90 1.15 -27.40
C LYS A 984 -46.82 0.65 -25.97
N GLY A 985 -45.69 0.78 -25.26
CA GLY A 985 -45.51 0.25 -23.91
C GLY A 985 -44.04 0.07 -23.52
N LEU A 986 -43.80 -0.77 -22.54
CA LEU A 986 -42.47 -1.13 -22.05
C LEU A 986 -42.09 -2.52 -22.56
N GLU A 987 -40.97 -2.61 -23.25
CA GLU A 987 -40.39 -3.86 -23.75
C GLU A 987 -39.25 -4.32 -22.84
N TRP A 988 -39.23 -5.60 -22.43
CA TRP A 988 -38.15 -6.14 -21.60
C TRP A 988 -36.81 -5.99 -22.32
N HIS A 989 -35.81 -5.47 -21.57
CA HIS A 989 -34.49 -5.17 -22.09
C HIS A 989 -33.45 -6.12 -21.51
N LYS A 990 -33.34 -6.16 -20.17
CA LYS A 990 -32.37 -6.98 -19.43
C LYS A 990 -32.84 -7.24 -18.00
N ASP A 991 -32.23 -8.24 -17.38
CA ASP A 991 -32.25 -8.43 -15.93
C ASP A 991 -31.04 -7.74 -15.29
N ALA A 992 -31.21 -7.31 -14.07
CA ALA A 992 -30.12 -6.70 -13.29
C ALA A 992 -30.06 -7.27 -11.86
N ASP A 993 -28.85 -7.28 -11.30
CA ASP A 993 -28.60 -7.70 -9.93
C ASP A 993 -29.09 -6.65 -8.91
N LYS A 994 -28.89 -6.93 -7.63
CA LYS A 994 -29.29 -6.00 -6.55
C LYS A 994 -28.52 -4.67 -6.54
N TYR A 995 -27.45 -4.58 -7.30
CA TYR A 995 -26.62 -3.37 -7.43
C TYR A 995 -26.93 -2.60 -8.72
N GLY A 996 -27.87 -3.07 -9.54
CA GLY A 996 -28.24 -2.46 -10.81
C GLY A 996 -27.34 -2.83 -11.99
N ASN A 997 -26.44 -3.81 -11.86
CA ASN A 997 -25.65 -4.28 -13.00
C ASN A 997 -26.47 -5.22 -13.86
N PHE A 998 -26.33 -5.10 -15.19
CA PHE A 998 -27.00 -6.01 -16.11
C PHE A 998 -26.40 -7.41 -16.03
N ILE A 999 -27.27 -8.42 -15.92
CA ILE A 999 -26.85 -9.83 -15.92
C ILE A 999 -26.67 -10.28 -17.37
N ILE A 1000 -25.45 -10.70 -17.70
CA ILE A 1000 -25.09 -11.19 -19.03
C ILE A 1000 -25.26 -12.70 -19.08
N ASN A 1001 -25.77 -13.24 -20.20
CA ASN A 1001 -25.95 -14.69 -20.49
C ASN A 1001 -26.93 -15.44 -19.60
N LYS A 1002 -27.95 -14.79 -19.08
CA LYS A 1002 -29.03 -15.45 -18.35
C LYS A 1002 -30.03 -16.16 -19.28
N HIS A 1003 -30.52 -17.35 -18.86
CA HIS A 1003 -31.59 -18.08 -19.58
C HIS A 1003 -32.89 -17.27 -19.62
N LYS A 1004 -33.51 -17.27 -20.75
CA LYS A 1004 -34.49 -16.38 -21.33
C LYS A 1004 -35.94 -16.68 -20.91
N SER A 1005 -36.30 -16.56 -19.64
CA SER A 1005 -37.77 -16.72 -19.29
C SER A 1005 -38.61 -15.49 -19.64
N ASP A 1006 -37.97 -14.31 -19.84
CA ASP A 1006 -38.71 -13.05 -20.04
C ASP A 1006 -38.36 -12.29 -21.33
N VAL A 1007 -37.66 -12.93 -22.29
CA VAL A 1007 -37.37 -12.34 -23.60
C VAL A 1007 -38.65 -12.15 -24.37
N GLY A 1008 -38.95 -10.92 -24.79
CA GLY A 1008 -40.15 -10.57 -25.55
C GLY A 1008 -41.36 -10.17 -24.68
N ILE A 1009 -41.23 -10.09 -23.36
CA ILE A 1009 -42.31 -9.55 -22.53
C ILE A 1009 -42.48 -8.07 -22.82
N PHE A 1010 -43.68 -7.73 -23.26
CA PHE A 1010 -44.15 -6.40 -23.56
C PHE A 1010 -45.27 -6.02 -22.61
N ILE A 1011 -45.18 -4.82 -22.00
CA ILE A 1011 -46.21 -4.30 -21.11
C ILE A 1011 -46.83 -3.04 -21.74
N PRO A 1012 -48.07 -3.15 -22.25
CA PRO A 1012 -48.76 -2.00 -22.87
C PRO A 1012 -48.98 -0.87 -21.90
N TRP A 1013 -48.96 0.37 -22.38
CA TRP A 1013 -49.21 1.55 -21.54
C TRP A 1013 -50.55 1.51 -20.80
N LYS A 1014 -51.57 0.86 -21.34
CA LYS A 1014 -52.89 0.70 -20.71
C LYS A 1014 -52.88 -0.12 -19.41
N GLU A 1015 -51.84 -0.94 -19.20
CA GLU A 1015 -51.67 -1.76 -17.99
C GLU A 1015 -50.89 -1.03 -16.89
N LEU A 1016 -50.38 0.15 -17.14
CA LEU A 1016 -49.63 0.98 -16.21
C LEU A 1016 -50.43 2.18 -15.78
N SER A 1017 -50.65 2.36 -14.46
CA SER A 1017 -51.30 3.52 -13.86
C SER A 1017 -50.30 4.50 -13.24
N LYS A 1018 -50.68 5.81 -13.14
CA LYS A 1018 -49.80 6.82 -12.50
C LYS A 1018 -49.72 6.61 -10.99
#